data_b3d3035db9ef90f1fab69877977baf0e
#
_entry.id   b3d3035db9ef90f1fab69877977baf0e
#
_cell.length_a   1.000
_cell.length_b   1.000
_cell.length_c   1.000
_cell.angle_alpha   90.00
_cell.angle_beta   90.00
_cell.angle_gamma   90.00
#
_symmetry.space_group_name_H-M   'P 1'
#
loop_
_entity.id
_entity.type
_entity.pdbx_description
1 polymer ?
#
loop_
_entity_poly.entity_id
_entity_poly.type
_entity_poly.pdbx_seq_one_letter_code
_entity_poly.pdbx_strand_id
1 'polypeptide(L)'
;MSPAPLPKVLLPDPPSSSAAPPFLGTLNRLQSSPETIVLILAVLIGGGAGIGVVTFRYLIEILHRLMLEDLMGAIAHLGAWTLACVPTLGGIIIGLMRWYWKDFGPGISSLIAAVQAGQEVSAIRPVTKMVAAAVALGSGASLGPEGPSVEIGANLGILLGQALRVSQERQRLLLGAGAAAGLAAGFNAPIAGVFFALEVVLGTTFATSAASVVLLAAVVSALIAQIGLGSQPAFDLPAYEVRSPLELPLYLGLGLFASLVSIAYTRSLKWAQDCFKGHIPGFVWFSKLPREIHPIIGGLCIGLVALKLPQVLGVGYETVEAMLRDAEFSLGLLLALLVVKLLVTAVSLGSGFVGGIFAPAMFLGATLGAAYGKILPFALPWFASSIAAPPAYAMVGMAAVLAASVNAPLTSILLLFEMTRDYRIVLPLMAAVGLSAWLAERLNHRPERGATLEQIESDPEKNRVQDVLKTMLVVEAMQQDFVMLPQSLPLLQAGLSLTEQHLHGALVVDSDRQLVGVLTLQDINRTIARFEQTQIKVCLLDHSLMTQTIAEICTTEILYAHPDEFVNEALDRISARGIHQLPVIDRETPHQILGVLTQEDVMLACELALTRTSLTPYLTQVEQATLNLPNSDLDSLATSVREVQPS
;
A
#
# COMPACT_ATOMS: atom_id res chain seq x y z
N MET A 1 56.62 -20.56 14.67
CA MET A 1 55.69 -21.07 15.66
C MET A 1 54.30 -20.98 15.06
N SER A 2 53.69 -22.12 14.75
CA SER A 2 52.34 -22.20 14.19
C SER A 2 51.30 -21.84 15.26
N PRO A 3 50.23 -21.07 14.96
CA PRO A 3 49.20 -20.79 15.94
C PRO A 3 48.35 -22.05 16.20
N ALA A 4 48.00 -22.26 17.46
CA ALA A 4 47.18 -23.37 17.92
C ALA A 4 45.73 -23.26 17.36
N PRO A 5 45.04 -24.39 17.06
CA PRO A 5 43.67 -24.37 16.57
C PRO A 5 42.69 -23.95 17.68
N LEU A 6 41.75 -23.05 17.31
CA LEU A 6 40.67 -22.60 18.17
C LEU A 6 39.77 -23.78 18.62
N PRO A 7 39.24 -23.78 19.84
CA PRO A 7 38.36 -24.83 20.33
C PRO A 7 37.04 -24.82 19.57
N LYS A 8 36.61 -25.99 19.08
CA LYS A 8 35.29 -26.21 18.50
C LYS A 8 34.22 -25.95 19.56
N VAL A 9 33.43 -24.88 19.37
CA VAL A 9 32.17 -24.67 20.10
C VAL A 9 31.22 -25.78 19.69
N LEU A 10 30.92 -26.71 20.58
CA LEU A 10 29.84 -27.69 20.42
C LEU A 10 28.50 -26.93 20.52
N LEU A 11 27.93 -26.63 19.37
CA LEU A 11 26.53 -26.22 19.29
C LEU A 11 25.67 -27.42 19.73
N PRO A 12 24.63 -27.23 20.56
CA PRO A 12 23.70 -28.30 20.89
C PRO A 12 23.02 -28.81 19.62
N ASP A 13 22.87 -30.13 19.53
CA ASP A 13 22.20 -30.77 18.40
C ASP A 13 20.82 -30.15 18.17
N PRO A 14 20.46 -29.87 16.91
CA PRO A 14 19.15 -29.34 16.60
C PRO A 14 18.06 -30.33 17.03
N PRO A 15 16.93 -29.88 17.59
CA PRO A 15 15.86 -30.76 18.03
C PRO A 15 15.43 -31.65 16.88
N SER A 16 15.32 -32.95 17.15
CA SER A 16 14.95 -34.01 16.21
C SER A 16 13.75 -33.59 15.34
N SER A 17 13.97 -33.54 14.03
CA SER A 17 13.00 -33.17 13.01
C SER A 17 11.70 -33.96 13.18
N SER A 18 10.61 -33.28 13.52
CA SER A 18 9.27 -33.78 13.23
C SER A 18 9.20 -34.02 11.71
N ALA A 19 8.83 -35.23 11.31
CA ALA A 19 8.79 -35.68 9.94
C ALA A 19 8.01 -34.68 9.06
N ALA A 20 8.70 -34.08 8.10
CA ALA A 20 8.08 -33.23 7.09
C ALA A 20 6.99 -34.02 6.36
N PRO A 21 5.82 -33.44 6.07
CA PRO A 21 4.76 -34.15 5.35
C PRO A 21 5.28 -34.67 4.00
N PRO A 22 4.85 -35.86 3.56
CA PRO A 22 5.38 -36.57 2.37
C PRO A 22 5.29 -35.77 1.07
N PHE A 23 4.46 -34.74 0.99
CA PHE A 23 4.32 -33.82 -0.14
C PHE A 23 5.56 -32.92 -0.36
N LEU A 24 6.28 -32.54 0.69
CA LEU A 24 7.51 -31.74 0.58
C LEU A 24 8.70 -32.54 -0.01
N GLY A 25 8.72 -33.86 0.17
CA GLY A 25 9.74 -34.73 -0.42
C GLY A 25 9.62 -34.87 -1.94
N THR A 26 8.40 -34.70 -2.48
CA THR A 26 8.13 -34.74 -3.92
C THR A 26 8.49 -33.44 -4.60
N LEU A 27 8.26 -32.30 -3.94
CA LEU A 27 8.68 -30.96 -4.41
C LEU A 27 10.20 -30.79 -4.43
N ASN A 28 10.93 -31.39 -3.48
CA ASN A 28 12.39 -31.37 -3.48
C ASN A 28 13.02 -32.26 -4.57
N ARG A 29 12.26 -33.22 -5.12
CA ARG A 29 12.71 -34.05 -6.26
C ARG A 29 12.53 -33.39 -7.61
N LEU A 30 11.62 -32.43 -7.72
CA LEU A 30 11.55 -31.50 -8.83
C LEU A 30 12.63 -30.42 -8.56
N GLN A 31 13.86 -30.65 -8.99
CA GLN A 31 14.89 -29.61 -9.12
C GLN A 31 14.51 -28.62 -10.24
N SER A 32 13.26 -28.18 -10.22
CA SER A 32 12.74 -27.10 -11.03
C SER A 32 13.40 -25.80 -10.54
N SER A 33 13.73 -24.92 -11.45
CA SER A 33 14.26 -23.59 -11.12
C SER A 33 13.36 -22.94 -10.05
N PRO A 34 13.89 -22.15 -9.14
CA PRO A 34 13.11 -21.45 -8.12
C PRO A 34 11.90 -20.70 -8.69
N GLU A 35 11.99 -20.26 -9.93
CA GLU A 35 10.94 -19.58 -10.69
C GLU A 35 9.74 -20.49 -11.00
N THR A 36 9.97 -21.76 -11.36
CA THR A 36 8.88 -22.70 -11.67
C THR A 36 8.01 -22.98 -10.43
N ILE A 37 8.61 -23.07 -9.25
CA ILE A 37 7.88 -23.26 -7.99
C ILE A 37 6.96 -22.05 -7.72
N VAL A 38 7.49 -20.85 -7.92
CA VAL A 38 6.71 -19.62 -7.69
C VAL A 38 5.54 -19.50 -8.67
N LEU A 39 5.71 -19.93 -9.93
CA LEU A 39 4.62 -19.98 -10.91
C LEU A 39 3.52 -20.99 -10.54
N ILE A 40 3.90 -22.18 -10.06
CA ILE A 40 2.92 -23.17 -9.56
C ILE A 40 2.14 -22.59 -8.37
N LEU A 41 2.83 -21.92 -7.45
CA LEU A 41 2.19 -21.25 -6.31
C LEU A 41 1.23 -20.14 -6.77
N ALA A 42 1.58 -19.40 -7.82
CA ALA A 42 0.69 -18.38 -8.40
C ALA A 42 -0.63 -18.98 -8.92
N VAL A 43 -0.57 -20.14 -9.59
CA VAL A 43 -1.76 -20.87 -10.06
C VAL A 43 -2.61 -21.35 -8.87
N LEU A 44 -1.98 -21.88 -7.82
CA LEU A 44 -2.69 -22.34 -6.62
C LEU A 44 -3.35 -21.15 -5.88
N ILE A 45 -2.64 -20.02 -5.75
CA ILE A 45 -3.18 -18.81 -5.13
C ILE A 45 -4.32 -18.25 -5.98
N GLY A 46 -4.13 -18.13 -7.30
CA GLY A 46 -5.17 -17.66 -8.21
C GLY A 46 -6.41 -18.54 -8.17
N GLY A 47 -6.22 -19.87 -8.19
CA GLY A 47 -7.30 -20.85 -8.08
C GLY A 47 -8.06 -20.75 -6.76
N GLY A 48 -7.34 -20.77 -5.65
CA GLY A 48 -7.94 -20.67 -4.31
C GLY A 48 -8.62 -19.31 -4.06
N ALA A 49 -8.00 -18.20 -4.50
CA ALA A 49 -8.59 -16.87 -4.39
C ALA A 49 -9.86 -16.75 -5.23
N GLY A 50 -9.86 -17.24 -6.47
CA GLY A 50 -11.03 -17.25 -7.34
C GLY A 50 -12.19 -18.02 -6.71
N ILE A 51 -11.95 -19.24 -6.21
CA ILE A 51 -12.97 -20.03 -5.50
C ILE A 51 -13.46 -19.30 -4.25
N GLY A 52 -12.55 -18.73 -3.46
CA GLY A 52 -12.87 -17.98 -2.25
C GLY A 52 -13.78 -16.77 -2.53
N VAL A 53 -13.47 -16.00 -3.57
CA VAL A 53 -14.27 -14.83 -3.96
C VAL A 53 -15.62 -15.24 -4.53
N VAL A 54 -15.68 -16.28 -5.35
CA VAL A 54 -16.96 -16.83 -5.86
C VAL A 54 -17.85 -17.28 -4.69
N THR A 55 -17.29 -18.04 -3.75
CA THR A 55 -18.00 -18.47 -2.54
C THR A 55 -18.50 -17.29 -1.73
N PHE A 56 -17.65 -16.25 -1.57
CA PHE A 56 -18.02 -15.02 -0.86
C PHE A 56 -19.18 -14.28 -1.53
N ARG A 57 -19.16 -14.17 -2.86
CA ARG A 57 -20.25 -13.57 -3.64
C ARG A 57 -21.56 -14.32 -3.48
N TYR A 58 -21.55 -15.65 -3.59
CA TYR A 58 -22.75 -16.45 -3.32
C TYR A 58 -23.26 -16.32 -1.89
N LEU A 59 -22.35 -16.24 -0.92
CA LEU A 59 -22.74 -16.03 0.49
C LEU A 59 -23.43 -14.66 0.68
N ILE A 60 -22.93 -13.60 0.04
CA ILE A 60 -23.59 -12.29 0.04
C ILE A 60 -24.99 -12.40 -0.57
N GLU A 61 -25.13 -13.04 -1.71
CA GLU A 61 -26.40 -13.19 -2.41
C GLU A 61 -27.43 -13.96 -1.61
N ILE A 62 -27.02 -15.07 -0.99
CA ILE A 62 -27.90 -15.86 -0.11
C ILE A 62 -28.36 -15.02 1.09
N LEU A 63 -27.44 -14.30 1.74
CA LEU A 63 -27.81 -13.46 2.87
C LEU A 63 -28.67 -12.26 2.46
N HIS A 64 -28.41 -11.70 1.28
CA HIS A 64 -29.23 -10.63 0.72
C HIS A 64 -30.66 -11.08 0.45
N ARG A 65 -30.84 -12.23 -0.22
CA ARG A 65 -32.17 -12.83 -0.46
C ARG A 65 -32.88 -13.13 0.87
N LEU A 66 -32.19 -13.81 1.78
CA LEU A 66 -32.78 -14.16 3.08
C LEU A 66 -33.24 -12.95 3.88
N MET A 67 -32.44 -11.86 3.90
CA MET A 67 -32.70 -10.68 4.75
C MET A 67 -33.58 -9.65 4.06
N LEU A 68 -33.34 -9.32 2.79
CA LEU A 68 -34.01 -8.23 2.06
C LEU A 68 -35.18 -8.71 1.21
N GLU A 69 -35.24 -9.97 0.78
CA GLU A 69 -36.36 -10.50 0.02
C GLU A 69 -37.32 -11.30 0.91
N ASP A 70 -36.82 -12.39 1.54
CA ASP A 70 -37.69 -13.32 2.30
C ASP A 70 -38.16 -12.70 3.62
N LEU A 71 -37.22 -12.26 4.49
CA LEU A 71 -37.55 -11.74 5.80
C LEU A 71 -38.32 -10.42 5.68
N MET A 72 -37.84 -9.50 4.83
CA MET A 72 -38.55 -8.24 4.60
C MET A 72 -39.90 -8.46 3.93
N GLY A 73 -40.00 -9.35 2.94
CA GLY A 73 -41.28 -9.70 2.31
C GLY A 73 -42.30 -10.23 3.32
N ALA A 74 -41.86 -11.07 4.28
CA ALA A 74 -42.73 -11.60 5.33
C ALA A 74 -43.25 -10.51 6.28
N ILE A 75 -42.48 -9.44 6.54
CA ILE A 75 -42.84 -8.37 7.50
C ILE A 75 -43.31 -7.08 6.81
N ALA A 76 -43.22 -6.99 5.49
CA ALA A 76 -43.57 -5.77 4.72
C ALA A 76 -45.03 -5.30 4.92
N HIS A 77 -45.93 -6.23 5.25
CA HIS A 77 -47.32 -5.93 5.58
C HIS A 77 -47.50 -5.05 6.82
N LEU A 78 -46.43 -4.98 7.68
CA LEU A 78 -46.43 -4.14 8.89
C LEU A 78 -46.13 -2.67 8.61
N GLY A 79 -45.67 -2.34 7.40
CA GLY A 79 -45.40 -0.97 6.96
C GLY A 79 -43.96 -0.71 6.49
N ALA A 80 -43.75 0.44 5.84
CA ALA A 80 -42.46 0.80 5.24
C ALA A 80 -41.27 0.87 6.24
N TRP A 81 -41.54 1.01 7.54
CA TRP A 81 -40.51 1.06 8.58
C TRP A 81 -39.72 -0.25 8.71
N THR A 82 -40.25 -1.37 8.21
CA THR A 82 -39.59 -2.68 8.23
C THR A 82 -38.26 -2.68 7.46
N LEU A 83 -38.11 -1.80 6.46
CA LEU A 83 -36.84 -1.62 5.76
C LEU A 83 -35.69 -1.20 6.70
N ALA A 84 -36.00 -0.44 7.76
CA ALA A 84 -34.99 -0.06 8.75
C ALA A 84 -34.56 -1.21 9.66
N CYS A 85 -35.36 -2.27 9.79
CA CYS A 85 -35.05 -3.42 10.62
C CYS A 85 -33.91 -4.26 10.04
N VAL A 86 -33.78 -4.35 8.72
CA VAL A 86 -32.80 -5.25 8.07
C VAL A 86 -31.34 -4.84 8.36
N PRO A 87 -30.91 -3.58 8.13
CA PRO A 87 -29.56 -3.17 8.52
C PRO A 87 -29.32 -3.23 10.04
N THR A 88 -30.38 -2.98 10.85
CA THR A 88 -30.30 -3.10 12.31
C THR A 88 -30.05 -4.54 12.74
N LEU A 89 -30.75 -5.51 12.14
CA LEU A 89 -30.54 -6.94 12.37
C LEU A 89 -29.13 -7.36 11.96
N GLY A 90 -28.63 -6.89 10.80
CA GLY A 90 -27.24 -7.08 10.39
C GLY A 90 -26.27 -6.57 11.45
N GLY A 91 -26.52 -5.37 12.00
CA GLY A 91 -25.73 -4.80 13.10
C GLY A 91 -25.76 -5.66 14.37
N ILE A 92 -26.91 -6.26 14.72
CA ILE A 92 -27.03 -7.19 15.86
C ILE A 92 -26.17 -8.43 15.61
N ILE A 93 -26.27 -9.05 14.44
CA ILE A 93 -25.49 -10.25 14.10
C ILE A 93 -23.99 -9.94 14.16
N ILE A 94 -23.53 -8.83 13.57
CA ILE A 94 -22.11 -8.42 13.61
C ILE A 94 -21.68 -8.10 15.04
N GLY A 95 -22.54 -7.47 15.86
CA GLY A 95 -22.27 -7.24 17.26
C GLY A 95 -22.07 -8.55 18.04
N LEU A 96 -22.93 -9.55 17.82
CA LEU A 96 -22.80 -10.89 18.42
C LEU A 96 -21.52 -11.60 17.93
N MET A 97 -21.21 -11.51 16.63
CA MET A 97 -19.95 -12.04 16.10
C MET A 97 -18.74 -11.40 16.77
N ARG A 98 -18.77 -10.07 16.98
CA ARG A 98 -17.70 -9.32 17.63
C ARG A 98 -17.56 -9.69 19.11
N TRP A 99 -18.67 -9.97 19.80
CA TRP A 99 -18.64 -10.47 21.16
C TRP A 99 -17.94 -11.82 21.28
N TYR A 100 -18.15 -12.71 20.30
CA TYR A 100 -17.54 -14.05 20.30
C TYR A 100 -16.06 -14.03 19.85
N TRP A 101 -15.75 -13.36 18.74
CA TRP A 101 -14.40 -13.37 18.14
C TRP A 101 -13.53 -12.16 18.50
N LYS A 102 -14.06 -11.18 19.26
CA LYS A 102 -13.41 -9.92 19.68
C LYS A 102 -12.85 -9.06 18.55
N ASP A 103 -12.18 -9.65 17.54
CA ASP A 103 -11.59 -8.99 16.39
C ASP A 103 -11.71 -9.85 15.14
N PHE A 104 -12.05 -9.22 14.00
CA PHE A 104 -12.18 -9.88 12.71
C PHE A 104 -10.85 -10.00 11.95
N GLY A 105 -9.77 -9.43 12.49
CA GLY A 105 -8.45 -9.44 11.89
C GLY A 105 -8.10 -8.18 11.10
N PRO A 106 -6.84 -8.07 10.67
CA PRO A 106 -6.30 -6.88 10.04
C PRO A 106 -6.86 -6.64 8.62
N GLY A 107 -6.85 -5.38 8.17
CA GLY A 107 -7.07 -5.00 6.77
C GLY A 107 -5.84 -5.27 5.91
N ILE A 108 -5.95 -4.98 4.59
CA ILE A 108 -4.86 -5.25 3.64
C ILE A 108 -3.56 -4.54 4.01
N SER A 109 -3.62 -3.31 4.50
CA SER A 109 -2.43 -2.54 4.90
C SER A 109 -1.75 -3.13 6.13
N SER A 110 -2.53 -3.61 7.10
CA SER A 110 -1.99 -4.32 8.27
C SER A 110 -1.40 -5.68 7.90
N LEU A 111 -1.95 -6.36 6.87
CA LEU A 111 -1.38 -7.60 6.34
C LEU A 111 -0.03 -7.34 5.67
N ILE A 112 0.09 -6.25 4.91
CA ILE A 112 1.36 -5.83 4.31
C ILE A 112 2.40 -5.57 5.41
N ALA A 113 2.02 -4.80 6.45
CA ALA A 113 2.88 -4.51 7.59
C ALA A 113 3.28 -5.79 8.35
N ALA A 114 2.34 -6.71 8.61
CA ALA A 114 2.62 -7.97 9.29
C ALA A 114 3.63 -8.84 8.53
N VAL A 115 3.51 -8.90 7.18
CA VAL A 115 4.49 -9.62 6.35
C VAL A 115 5.85 -8.93 6.37
N GLN A 116 5.90 -7.59 6.34
CA GLN A 116 7.15 -6.84 6.45
C GLN A 116 7.83 -7.03 7.80
N ALA A 117 7.04 -7.16 8.88
CA ALA A 117 7.53 -7.43 10.23
C ALA A 117 7.82 -8.92 10.50
N GLY A 118 7.61 -9.82 9.53
CA GLY A 118 7.80 -11.26 9.71
C GLY A 118 6.83 -11.91 10.70
N GLN A 119 5.67 -11.31 10.94
CA GLN A 119 4.66 -11.81 11.88
C GLN A 119 3.81 -12.93 11.26
N GLU A 120 3.46 -13.92 12.07
CA GLU A 120 2.55 -14.99 11.65
C GLU A 120 1.09 -14.51 11.62
N VAL A 121 0.39 -14.79 10.53
CA VAL A 121 -1.02 -14.48 10.35
C VAL A 121 -1.87 -15.71 10.66
N SER A 122 -2.94 -15.52 11.44
CA SER A 122 -3.87 -16.60 11.81
C SER A 122 -4.75 -17.01 10.62
N ALA A 123 -4.90 -18.32 10.38
CA ALA A 123 -5.73 -18.87 9.31
C ALA A 123 -7.25 -18.70 9.53
N ILE A 124 -7.70 -18.53 10.77
CA ILE A 124 -9.13 -18.48 11.12
C ILE A 124 -9.72 -17.09 10.92
N ARG A 125 -8.94 -16.03 11.25
CA ARG A 125 -9.41 -14.64 11.19
C ARG A 125 -9.91 -14.20 9.80
N PRO A 126 -9.28 -14.56 8.68
CA PRO A 126 -9.79 -14.23 7.35
C PRO A 126 -11.19 -14.81 7.06
N VAL A 127 -11.47 -16.02 7.53
CA VAL A 127 -12.77 -16.66 7.34
C VAL A 127 -13.86 -15.96 8.16
N THR A 128 -13.58 -15.64 9.40
CA THR A 128 -14.55 -14.91 10.25
C THR A 128 -14.82 -13.52 9.69
N LYS A 129 -13.81 -12.84 9.16
CA LYS A 129 -13.95 -11.53 8.49
C LYS A 129 -14.79 -11.63 7.21
N MET A 130 -14.56 -12.66 6.41
CA MET A 130 -15.35 -12.93 5.19
C MET A 130 -16.83 -13.10 5.52
N VAL A 131 -17.16 -13.91 6.55
CA VAL A 131 -18.55 -14.11 6.99
C VAL A 131 -19.16 -12.82 7.53
N ALA A 132 -18.42 -12.05 8.36
CA ALA A 132 -18.88 -10.76 8.85
C ALA A 132 -19.13 -9.75 7.73
N ALA A 133 -18.27 -9.73 6.70
CA ALA A 133 -18.46 -8.90 5.52
C ALA A 133 -19.69 -9.33 4.72
N ALA A 134 -19.93 -10.64 4.56
CA ALA A 134 -21.11 -11.14 3.86
C ALA A 134 -22.41 -10.77 4.61
N VAL A 135 -22.42 -10.85 5.93
CA VAL A 135 -23.56 -10.38 6.76
C VAL A 135 -23.77 -8.87 6.62
N ALA A 136 -22.67 -8.08 6.66
CA ALA A 136 -22.74 -6.64 6.50
C ALA A 136 -23.37 -6.24 5.15
N LEU A 137 -22.86 -6.81 4.07
CA LEU A 137 -23.29 -6.50 2.69
C LEU A 137 -24.70 -7.06 2.42
N GLY A 138 -24.99 -8.29 2.85
CA GLY A 138 -26.28 -8.93 2.70
C GLY A 138 -27.39 -8.22 3.48
N SER A 139 -27.06 -7.58 4.60
CA SER A 139 -28.03 -6.76 5.39
C SER A 139 -28.18 -5.33 4.88
N GLY A 140 -27.51 -4.94 3.79
CA GLY A 140 -27.66 -3.62 3.19
C GLY A 140 -26.75 -2.54 3.74
N ALA A 141 -25.67 -2.87 4.45
CA ALA A 141 -24.65 -1.88 4.83
C ALA A 141 -24.06 -1.22 3.58
N SER A 142 -23.84 0.10 3.65
CA SER A 142 -23.35 0.90 2.50
C SER A 142 -21.83 0.73 2.33
N LEU A 143 -21.41 -0.47 1.91
CA LEU A 143 -20.02 -0.89 1.75
C LEU A 143 -19.89 -1.73 0.48
N GLY A 144 -18.65 -2.04 0.06
CA GLY A 144 -18.34 -2.85 -1.12
C GLY A 144 -17.76 -4.23 -0.77
N PRO A 145 -17.91 -5.23 -1.65
CA PRO A 145 -17.32 -6.56 -1.48
C PRO A 145 -15.83 -6.62 -1.87
N GLU A 146 -15.27 -5.57 -2.50
CA GLU A 146 -13.96 -5.60 -3.14
C GLU A 146 -12.81 -5.70 -2.12
N GLY A 147 -12.89 -4.90 -1.03
CA GLY A 147 -11.91 -4.98 0.05
C GLY A 147 -11.78 -6.40 0.62
N PRO A 148 -12.88 -7.00 1.09
CA PRO A 148 -12.88 -8.39 1.53
C PRO A 148 -12.40 -9.38 0.46
N SER A 149 -12.71 -9.18 -0.83
CA SER A 149 -12.23 -10.04 -1.92
C SER A 149 -10.71 -10.00 -2.04
N VAL A 150 -10.12 -8.80 -2.00
CA VAL A 150 -8.66 -8.60 -1.99
C VAL A 150 -8.03 -9.28 -0.76
N GLU A 151 -8.63 -9.13 0.42
CA GLU A 151 -8.14 -9.72 1.65
C GLU A 151 -8.21 -11.26 1.64
N ILE A 152 -9.24 -11.87 1.05
CA ILE A 152 -9.34 -13.33 0.87
C ILE A 152 -8.14 -13.84 0.08
N GLY A 153 -7.85 -13.23 -1.06
CA GLY A 153 -6.72 -13.62 -1.90
C GLY A 153 -5.37 -13.36 -1.21
N ALA A 154 -5.18 -12.18 -0.63
CA ALA A 154 -3.97 -11.80 0.08
C ALA A 154 -3.63 -12.75 1.23
N ASN A 155 -4.62 -13.05 2.09
CA ASN A 155 -4.45 -14.01 3.18
C ASN A 155 -4.08 -15.41 2.69
N LEU A 156 -4.68 -15.87 1.58
CA LEU A 156 -4.32 -17.16 0.98
C LEU A 156 -2.85 -17.18 0.54
N GLY A 157 -2.37 -16.09 -0.09
CA GLY A 157 -0.97 -15.91 -0.45
C GLY A 157 -0.03 -15.98 0.75
N ILE A 158 -0.37 -15.28 1.84
CA ILE A 158 0.40 -15.29 3.10
C ILE A 158 0.42 -16.70 3.70
N LEU A 159 -0.74 -17.32 3.88
CA LEU A 159 -0.86 -18.65 4.50
C LEU A 159 -0.09 -19.72 3.74
N LEU A 160 -0.12 -19.65 2.40
CA LEU A 160 0.65 -20.57 1.57
C LEU A 160 2.16 -20.32 1.71
N GLY A 161 2.57 -19.05 1.75
CA GLY A 161 3.96 -18.66 1.99
C GLY A 161 4.48 -19.10 3.35
N GLN A 162 3.68 -18.97 4.40
CA GLN A 162 3.99 -19.43 5.76
C GLN A 162 4.08 -20.96 5.84
N ALA A 163 3.11 -21.67 5.24
CA ALA A 163 3.10 -23.13 5.22
C ALA A 163 4.35 -23.72 4.52
N LEU A 164 4.84 -23.04 3.49
CA LEU A 164 6.03 -23.44 2.72
C LEU A 164 7.33 -22.82 3.27
N ARG A 165 7.25 -21.99 4.31
CA ARG A 165 8.40 -21.31 4.94
C ARG A 165 9.29 -20.59 3.93
N VAL A 166 8.67 -19.88 2.98
CA VAL A 166 9.41 -19.09 1.97
C VAL A 166 10.03 -17.86 2.61
N SER A 167 11.07 -17.28 1.95
CA SER A 167 11.68 -16.03 2.40
C SER A 167 10.65 -14.89 2.45
N GLN A 168 10.89 -13.90 3.28
CA GLN A 168 10.03 -12.74 3.49
C GLN A 168 9.72 -12.00 2.18
N GLU A 169 10.72 -11.86 1.31
CA GLU A 169 10.56 -11.25 -0.01
C GLU A 169 9.60 -12.03 -0.91
N ARG A 170 9.71 -13.36 -0.94
CA ARG A 170 8.76 -14.23 -1.66
C ARG A 170 7.38 -14.21 -1.02
N GLN A 171 7.29 -14.12 0.30
CA GLN A 171 6.01 -14.01 1.00
C GLN A 171 5.27 -12.72 0.62
N ARG A 172 6.00 -11.60 0.50
CA ARG A 172 5.47 -10.34 -0.01
C ARG A 172 4.96 -10.47 -1.45
N LEU A 173 5.69 -11.18 -2.30
CA LEU A 173 5.26 -11.45 -3.67
C LEU A 173 3.98 -12.30 -3.72
N LEU A 174 3.87 -13.36 -2.90
CA LEU A 174 2.68 -14.20 -2.83
C LEU A 174 1.47 -13.46 -2.26
N LEU A 175 1.66 -12.56 -1.29
CA LEU A 175 0.65 -11.61 -0.81
C LEU A 175 0.14 -10.74 -1.96
N GLY A 176 1.04 -10.13 -2.75
CA GLY A 176 0.68 -9.32 -3.92
C GLY A 176 -0.08 -10.13 -4.98
N ALA A 177 0.38 -11.35 -5.29
CA ALA A 177 -0.29 -12.25 -6.22
C ALA A 177 -1.71 -12.61 -5.74
N GLY A 178 -1.88 -12.86 -4.44
CA GLY A 178 -3.18 -13.11 -3.83
C GLY A 178 -4.10 -11.89 -3.88
N ALA A 179 -3.59 -10.70 -3.58
CA ALA A 179 -4.35 -9.46 -3.65
C ALA A 179 -4.84 -9.16 -5.09
N ALA A 180 -3.94 -9.35 -6.08
CA ALA A 180 -4.29 -9.25 -7.50
C ALA A 180 -5.40 -10.22 -7.89
N ALA A 181 -5.26 -11.49 -7.47
CA ALA A 181 -6.23 -12.54 -7.73
C ALA A 181 -7.60 -12.21 -7.11
N GLY A 182 -7.61 -11.70 -5.86
CA GLY A 182 -8.83 -11.29 -5.17
C GLY A 182 -9.57 -10.16 -5.87
N LEU A 183 -8.85 -9.11 -6.33
CA LEU A 183 -9.43 -8.01 -7.09
C LEU A 183 -9.91 -8.47 -8.47
N ALA A 184 -9.08 -9.27 -9.17
CA ALA A 184 -9.40 -9.81 -10.48
C ALA A 184 -10.71 -10.63 -10.49
N ALA A 185 -10.90 -11.50 -9.50
CA ALA A 185 -12.14 -12.24 -9.35
C ALA A 185 -13.32 -11.37 -8.91
N GLY A 186 -13.07 -10.36 -8.04
CA GLY A 186 -14.10 -9.47 -7.52
C GLY A 186 -14.77 -8.61 -8.58
N PHE A 187 -14.00 -8.11 -9.55
CA PHE A 187 -14.49 -7.23 -10.62
C PHE A 187 -14.50 -7.87 -12.01
N ASN A 188 -14.03 -9.10 -12.16
CA ASN A 188 -13.76 -9.71 -13.46
C ASN A 188 -12.77 -8.87 -14.31
N ALA A 189 -11.76 -8.30 -13.65
CA ALA A 189 -10.81 -7.32 -14.18
C ALA A 189 -9.36 -7.72 -13.84
N PRO A 190 -8.77 -8.69 -14.59
CA PRO A 190 -7.44 -9.21 -14.28
C PRO A 190 -6.31 -8.18 -14.45
N ILE A 191 -6.37 -7.29 -15.43
CA ILE A 191 -5.34 -6.27 -15.64
C ILE A 191 -5.35 -5.27 -14.47
N ALA A 192 -6.53 -4.78 -14.10
CA ALA A 192 -6.68 -3.90 -12.93
C ALA A 192 -6.20 -4.57 -11.65
N GLY A 193 -6.47 -5.87 -11.47
CA GLY A 193 -5.97 -6.65 -10.33
C GLY A 193 -4.45 -6.69 -10.26
N VAL A 194 -3.77 -6.90 -11.39
CA VAL A 194 -2.31 -6.84 -11.48
C VAL A 194 -1.82 -5.46 -11.07
N PHE A 195 -2.31 -4.40 -11.67
CA PHE A 195 -1.85 -3.04 -11.37
C PHE A 195 -2.14 -2.63 -9.92
N PHE A 196 -3.25 -3.07 -9.35
CA PHE A 196 -3.53 -2.88 -7.92
C PHE A 196 -2.44 -3.50 -7.03
N ALA A 197 -2.07 -4.74 -7.31
CA ALA A 197 -1.01 -5.38 -6.54
C ALA A 197 0.33 -4.65 -6.67
N LEU A 198 0.63 -4.13 -7.87
CA LEU A 198 1.85 -3.40 -8.15
C LEU A 198 1.87 -2.02 -7.49
N GLU A 199 0.78 -1.29 -7.60
CA GLU A 199 0.65 0.10 -7.17
C GLU A 199 0.44 0.22 -5.66
N VAL A 200 -0.41 -0.65 -5.07
CA VAL A 200 -0.84 -0.53 -3.66
C VAL A 200 -0.11 -1.51 -2.74
N VAL A 201 0.13 -2.76 -3.19
CA VAL A 201 0.64 -3.82 -2.30
C VAL A 201 2.15 -3.93 -2.35
N LEU A 202 2.74 -3.95 -3.55
CA LEU A 202 4.18 -4.14 -3.75
C LEU A 202 4.96 -2.83 -3.80
N GLY A 203 4.32 -1.73 -4.25
CA GLY A 203 4.94 -0.41 -4.36
C GLY A 203 6.02 -0.34 -5.45
N THR A 204 6.88 0.69 -5.38
CA THR A 204 7.86 1.03 -6.42
C THR A 204 9.05 0.07 -6.55
N THR A 205 9.26 -0.85 -5.62
CA THR A 205 10.36 -1.83 -5.66
C THR A 205 10.06 -3.03 -6.57
N PHE A 206 9.65 -2.75 -7.79
CA PHE A 206 9.07 -3.73 -8.66
C PHE A 206 10.10 -4.37 -9.60
N ALA A 207 10.38 -5.67 -9.44
CA ALA A 207 11.15 -6.46 -10.41
C ALA A 207 10.23 -7.09 -11.47
N THR A 208 10.65 -7.08 -12.73
CA THR A 208 9.91 -7.68 -13.85
C THR A 208 9.52 -9.15 -13.63
N SER A 209 10.29 -9.89 -12.84
CA SER A 209 9.99 -11.28 -12.45
C SER A 209 8.73 -11.41 -11.57
N ALA A 210 8.41 -10.40 -10.77
CA ALA A 210 7.20 -10.38 -9.95
C ALA A 210 5.93 -10.21 -10.80
N ALA A 211 6.01 -9.50 -11.95
CA ALA A 211 4.86 -9.26 -12.82
C ALA A 211 4.23 -10.55 -13.33
N SER A 212 5.05 -11.52 -13.74
CA SER A 212 4.56 -12.78 -14.31
C SER A 212 3.77 -13.62 -13.29
N VAL A 213 4.20 -13.62 -12.04
CA VAL A 213 3.55 -14.33 -10.93
C VAL A 213 2.19 -13.72 -10.60
N VAL A 214 2.18 -12.39 -10.45
CA VAL A 214 0.96 -11.61 -10.16
C VAL A 214 -0.05 -11.73 -11.31
N LEU A 215 0.44 -11.62 -12.56
CA LEU A 215 -0.40 -11.76 -13.76
C LEU A 215 -1.05 -13.14 -13.85
N LEU A 216 -0.26 -14.20 -13.65
CA LEU A 216 -0.77 -15.56 -13.72
C LEU A 216 -1.83 -15.83 -12.65
N ALA A 217 -1.60 -15.38 -11.42
CA ALA A 217 -2.58 -15.51 -10.33
C ALA A 217 -3.88 -14.76 -10.65
N ALA A 218 -3.78 -13.51 -11.15
CA ALA A 218 -4.94 -12.71 -11.53
C ALA A 218 -5.77 -13.34 -12.66
N VAL A 219 -5.09 -13.85 -13.72
CA VAL A 219 -5.76 -14.49 -14.87
C VAL A 219 -6.48 -15.78 -14.44
N VAL A 220 -5.81 -16.65 -13.66
CA VAL A 220 -6.42 -17.90 -13.17
C VAL A 220 -7.63 -17.59 -12.29
N SER A 221 -7.54 -16.60 -11.42
CA SER A 221 -8.62 -16.19 -10.53
C SER A 221 -9.82 -15.62 -11.30
N ALA A 222 -9.56 -14.74 -12.29
CA ALA A 222 -10.59 -14.19 -13.15
C ALA A 222 -11.31 -15.29 -13.97
N LEU A 223 -10.55 -16.27 -14.48
CA LEU A 223 -11.13 -17.42 -15.20
C LEU A 223 -12.10 -18.19 -14.31
N ILE A 224 -11.72 -18.48 -13.06
CA ILE A 224 -12.60 -19.18 -12.11
C ILE A 224 -13.83 -18.34 -11.77
N ALA A 225 -13.65 -17.02 -11.59
CA ALA A 225 -14.77 -16.12 -11.36
C ALA A 225 -15.74 -16.09 -12.55
N GLN A 226 -15.23 -16.10 -13.80
CA GLN A 226 -16.06 -16.17 -15.00
C GLN A 226 -16.84 -17.49 -15.09
N ILE A 227 -16.24 -18.61 -14.71
CA ILE A 227 -16.92 -19.90 -14.67
C ILE A 227 -18.01 -19.93 -13.60
N GLY A 228 -17.75 -19.35 -12.41
CA GLY A 228 -18.67 -19.38 -11.27
C GLY A 228 -19.76 -18.32 -11.32
N LEU A 229 -19.43 -17.10 -11.71
CA LEU A 229 -20.35 -15.92 -11.67
C LEU A 229 -20.81 -15.50 -13.06
N GLY A 230 -20.26 -16.08 -14.13
CA GLY A 230 -20.51 -15.67 -15.50
C GLY A 230 -19.50 -14.66 -16.04
N SER A 231 -19.45 -14.52 -17.37
CA SER A 231 -18.50 -13.64 -18.07
C SER A 231 -18.97 -12.18 -18.17
N GLN A 232 -20.13 -11.85 -17.59
CA GLN A 232 -20.65 -10.49 -17.61
C GLN A 232 -19.74 -9.55 -16.79
N PRO A 233 -19.46 -8.33 -17.29
CA PRO A 233 -18.79 -7.31 -16.50
C PRO A 233 -19.67 -6.93 -15.29
N ALA A 234 -19.07 -6.33 -14.28
CA ALA A 234 -19.80 -5.90 -13.07
C ALA A 234 -20.90 -4.86 -13.38
N PHE A 235 -20.79 -4.14 -14.51
CA PHE A 235 -21.80 -3.23 -15.05
C PHE A 235 -21.99 -3.51 -16.54
N ASP A 236 -23.24 -3.62 -16.95
CA ASP A 236 -23.61 -3.68 -18.38
C ASP A 236 -23.72 -2.24 -18.90
N LEU A 237 -22.68 -1.79 -19.59
CA LEU A 237 -22.53 -0.41 -19.99
C LEU A 237 -22.88 -0.22 -21.47
N PRO A 238 -23.72 0.76 -21.83
CA PRO A 238 -23.91 1.14 -23.22
C PRO A 238 -22.63 1.76 -23.79
N ALA A 239 -22.42 1.63 -25.09
CA ALA A 239 -21.28 2.27 -25.76
C ALA A 239 -21.47 3.79 -25.74
N TYR A 240 -20.49 4.52 -25.21
CA TYR A 240 -20.49 5.98 -25.18
C TYR A 240 -19.58 6.56 -26.24
N GLU A 241 -20.05 7.64 -26.88
CA GLU A 241 -19.25 8.38 -27.83
C GLU A 241 -18.71 9.65 -27.16
N VAL A 242 -17.38 9.76 -27.11
CA VAL A 242 -16.70 11.05 -26.91
C VAL A 242 -16.91 11.86 -28.18
N ARG A 243 -17.72 12.90 -28.12
CA ARG A 243 -18.14 13.66 -29.32
C ARG A 243 -17.02 14.52 -29.89
N SER A 244 -16.15 15.05 -29.05
CA SER A 244 -15.09 15.96 -29.51
C SER A 244 -13.86 15.92 -28.59
N PRO A 245 -12.62 16.02 -29.12
CA PRO A 245 -11.41 16.24 -28.32
C PRO A 245 -11.47 17.53 -27.48
N LEU A 246 -12.31 18.50 -27.86
CA LEU A 246 -12.51 19.75 -27.11
C LEU A 246 -13.28 19.55 -25.79
N GLU A 247 -13.81 18.36 -25.53
CA GLU A 247 -14.39 18.01 -24.23
C GLU A 247 -13.34 17.74 -23.14
N LEU A 248 -12.06 17.50 -23.50
CA LEU A 248 -11.01 17.15 -22.54
C LEU A 248 -10.89 18.14 -21.36
N PRO A 249 -10.97 19.48 -21.56
CA PRO A 249 -11.00 20.45 -20.45
C PRO A 249 -12.18 20.25 -19.48
N LEU A 250 -13.33 19.77 -19.98
CA LEU A 250 -14.49 19.49 -19.13
C LEU A 250 -14.24 18.29 -18.22
N TYR A 251 -13.55 17.26 -18.71
CA TYR A 251 -13.14 16.12 -17.91
C TYR A 251 -12.06 16.49 -16.88
N LEU A 252 -11.16 17.44 -17.20
CA LEU A 252 -10.25 18.01 -16.20
C LEU A 252 -11.02 18.76 -15.09
N GLY A 253 -12.05 19.54 -15.47
CA GLY A 253 -12.97 20.17 -14.51
C GLY A 253 -13.64 19.13 -13.60
N LEU A 254 -14.10 18.01 -14.16
CA LEU A 254 -14.66 16.90 -13.36
C LEU A 254 -13.60 16.32 -12.40
N GLY A 255 -12.34 16.15 -12.83
CA GLY A 255 -11.24 15.69 -12.00
C GLY A 255 -10.99 16.59 -10.78
N LEU A 256 -11.11 17.91 -10.95
CA LEU A 256 -11.03 18.87 -9.86
C LEU A 256 -12.14 18.65 -8.81
N PHE A 257 -13.39 18.51 -9.24
CA PHE A 257 -14.50 18.23 -8.32
C PHE A 257 -14.39 16.84 -7.69
N ALA A 258 -13.92 15.84 -8.45
CA ALA A 258 -13.70 14.49 -7.96
C ALA A 258 -12.67 14.45 -6.82
N SER A 259 -11.60 15.26 -6.90
CA SER A 259 -10.62 15.37 -5.82
C SER A 259 -11.23 15.90 -4.52
N LEU A 260 -12.11 16.91 -4.62
CA LEU A 260 -12.79 17.48 -3.44
C LEU A 260 -13.74 16.47 -2.79
N VAL A 261 -14.52 15.75 -3.62
CA VAL A 261 -15.42 14.68 -3.12
C VAL A 261 -14.61 13.55 -2.48
N SER A 262 -13.50 13.15 -3.09
CA SER A 262 -12.60 12.13 -2.54
C SER A 262 -12.02 12.53 -1.18
N ILE A 263 -11.54 13.77 -1.05
CA ILE A 263 -11.03 14.30 0.23
C ILE A 263 -12.14 14.35 1.28
N ALA A 264 -13.34 14.80 0.90
CA ALA A 264 -14.49 14.82 1.81
C ALA A 264 -14.86 13.40 2.25
N TYR A 265 -14.83 12.43 1.32
CA TYR A 265 -15.10 11.02 1.57
C TYR A 265 -14.09 10.42 2.55
N THR A 266 -12.80 10.50 2.26
CA THR A 266 -11.76 9.94 3.12
C THR A 266 -11.72 10.57 4.50
N ARG A 267 -11.95 11.90 4.59
CA ARG A 267 -12.08 12.59 5.89
C ARG A 267 -13.33 12.17 6.67
N SER A 268 -14.46 11.96 5.99
CA SER A 268 -15.70 11.54 6.65
C SER A 268 -15.58 10.13 7.24
N LEU A 269 -14.89 9.21 6.52
CA LEU A 269 -14.60 7.87 7.02
C LEU A 269 -13.77 7.93 8.31
N LYS A 270 -12.69 8.71 8.32
CA LYS A 270 -11.84 8.91 9.51
C LYS A 270 -12.62 9.57 10.64
N TRP A 271 -13.36 10.63 10.34
CA TRP A 271 -14.18 11.33 11.32
C TRP A 271 -15.22 10.40 11.98
N ALA A 272 -15.90 9.56 11.21
CA ALA A 272 -16.85 8.61 11.75
C ALA A 272 -16.17 7.55 12.64
N GLN A 273 -15.01 7.03 12.25
CA GLN A 273 -14.23 6.11 13.10
C GLN A 273 -13.84 6.76 14.42
N ASP A 274 -13.34 8.01 14.39
CA ASP A 274 -12.95 8.76 15.57
C ASP A 274 -14.15 9.09 16.46
N CYS A 275 -15.34 9.35 15.88
CA CYS A 275 -16.59 9.50 16.61
C CYS A 275 -16.94 8.23 17.40
N PHE A 276 -16.97 7.07 16.73
CA PHE A 276 -17.32 5.81 17.38
C PHE A 276 -16.25 5.32 18.37
N LYS A 277 -14.98 5.70 18.18
CA LYS A 277 -13.89 5.49 19.17
C LYS A 277 -13.99 6.45 20.37
N GLY A 278 -14.80 7.52 20.26
CA GLY A 278 -14.97 8.53 21.31
C GLY A 278 -13.83 9.52 21.42
N HIS A 279 -13.02 9.68 20.38
CA HIS A 279 -11.89 10.63 20.34
C HIS A 279 -12.34 12.08 20.11
N ILE A 280 -13.60 12.30 19.67
CA ILE A 280 -14.11 13.63 19.35
C ILE A 280 -14.87 14.22 20.56
N PRO A 281 -14.60 15.47 20.96
CA PRO A 281 -15.37 16.18 21.98
C PRO A 281 -16.86 16.19 21.61
N GLY A 282 -17.74 15.78 22.55
CA GLY A 282 -19.18 15.60 22.32
C GLY A 282 -19.61 14.16 22.03
N PHE A 283 -18.71 13.30 21.54
CA PHE A 283 -18.98 11.89 21.26
C PHE A 283 -18.26 10.93 22.21
N VAL A 284 -17.63 11.44 23.26
CA VAL A 284 -16.90 10.66 24.29
C VAL A 284 -17.75 9.55 24.93
N TRP A 285 -19.07 9.70 24.93
CA TRP A 285 -19.96 8.67 25.45
C TRP A 285 -19.93 7.36 24.66
N PHE A 286 -19.56 7.39 23.34
CA PHE A 286 -19.38 6.18 22.54
C PHE A 286 -18.23 5.30 23.07
N SER A 287 -17.16 5.88 23.61
CA SER A 287 -16.05 5.09 24.20
C SER A 287 -16.47 4.30 25.42
N LYS A 288 -17.57 4.71 26.10
CA LYS A 288 -18.14 4.01 27.27
C LYS A 288 -19.07 2.87 26.87
N LEU A 289 -19.54 2.84 25.61
CA LEU A 289 -20.39 1.77 25.11
C LEU A 289 -19.55 0.56 24.72
N PRO A 290 -20.00 -0.67 24.97
CA PRO A 290 -19.37 -1.87 24.44
C PRO A 290 -19.29 -1.80 22.92
N ARG A 291 -18.14 -2.21 22.37
CA ARG A 291 -17.86 -2.17 20.92
C ARG A 291 -18.84 -3.02 20.10
N GLU A 292 -19.50 -3.97 20.72
CA GLU A 292 -20.51 -4.85 20.15
C GLU A 292 -21.82 -4.11 19.83
N ILE A 293 -22.09 -2.99 20.50
CA ILE A 293 -23.31 -2.18 20.30
C ILE A 293 -23.16 -1.20 19.12
N HIS A 294 -21.93 -0.82 18.78
CA HIS A 294 -21.70 0.16 17.71
C HIS A 294 -22.32 -0.26 16.37
N PRO A 295 -22.21 -1.51 15.88
CA PRO A 295 -22.85 -1.93 14.64
C PRO A 295 -24.38 -1.86 14.69
N ILE A 296 -25.00 -2.05 15.87
CA ILE A 296 -26.45 -1.94 16.03
C ILE A 296 -26.89 -0.50 15.80
N ILE A 297 -26.19 0.45 16.41
CA ILE A 297 -26.46 1.90 16.22
C ILE A 297 -26.25 2.29 14.77
N GLY A 298 -25.15 1.84 14.15
CA GLY A 298 -24.86 2.07 12.74
C GLY A 298 -25.96 1.52 11.82
N GLY A 299 -26.39 0.26 12.05
CA GLY A 299 -27.46 -0.38 11.31
C GLY A 299 -28.80 0.37 11.41
N LEU A 300 -29.13 0.85 12.62
CA LEU A 300 -30.33 1.67 12.84
C LEU A 300 -30.25 2.99 12.06
N CYS A 301 -29.11 3.69 12.10
CA CYS A 301 -28.90 4.93 11.35
C CYS A 301 -29.04 4.69 9.83
N ILE A 302 -28.41 3.64 9.29
CA ILE A 302 -28.49 3.24 7.88
C ILE A 302 -29.95 2.97 7.51
N GLY A 303 -30.65 2.18 8.31
CA GLY A 303 -32.04 1.81 8.09
C GLY A 303 -33.00 3.00 8.09
N LEU A 304 -32.84 3.94 9.01
CA LEU A 304 -33.66 5.16 9.05
C LEU A 304 -33.45 6.05 7.81
N VAL A 305 -32.21 6.17 7.32
CA VAL A 305 -31.93 6.91 6.08
C VAL A 305 -32.56 6.20 4.88
N ALA A 306 -32.50 4.88 4.85
CA ALA A 306 -33.05 4.06 3.77
C ALA A 306 -34.58 4.19 3.60
N LEU A 307 -35.31 4.56 4.64
CA LEU A 307 -36.75 4.83 4.55
C LEU A 307 -37.09 5.97 3.57
N LYS A 308 -36.19 6.93 3.40
CA LYS A 308 -36.34 8.07 2.49
C LYS A 308 -35.59 7.89 1.18
N LEU A 309 -34.42 7.25 1.25
CA LEU A 309 -33.50 7.09 0.12
C LEU A 309 -33.01 5.62 0.07
N PRO A 310 -33.84 4.68 -0.40
CA PRO A 310 -33.46 3.26 -0.47
C PRO A 310 -32.25 3.01 -1.39
N GLN A 311 -31.97 3.89 -2.32
CA GLN A 311 -30.84 3.83 -3.27
C GLN A 311 -29.46 3.84 -2.58
N VAL A 312 -29.37 4.25 -1.31
CA VAL A 312 -28.09 4.27 -0.58
C VAL A 312 -27.76 2.96 0.10
N LEU A 313 -28.71 2.02 0.17
CA LEU A 313 -28.52 0.69 0.76
C LEU A 313 -27.53 -0.14 -0.06
N GLY A 314 -26.80 -0.98 0.65
CA GLY A 314 -25.89 -1.97 0.06
C GLY A 314 -24.80 -1.34 -0.80
N VAL A 315 -24.31 -2.11 -1.76
CA VAL A 315 -23.23 -1.72 -2.68
C VAL A 315 -23.65 -0.55 -3.57
N GLY A 316 -24.91 -0.52 -4.03
CA GLY A 316 -25.49 0.53 -4.87
C GLY A 316 -25.24 0.33 -6.37
N TYR A 317 -24.87 -0.89 -6.80
CA TYR A 317 -24.61 -1.17 -8.23
C TYR A 317 -25.81 -0.92 -9.12
N GLU A 318 -27.02 -1.31 -8.69
CA GLU A 318 -28.25 -1.07 -9.45
C GLU A 318 -28.50 0.43 -9.73
N THR A 319 -28.24 1.28 -8.72
CA THR A 319 -28.39 2.73 -8.87
C THR A 319 -27.33 3.32 -9.80
N VAL A 320 -26.09 2.83 -9.71
CA VAL A 320 -25.00 3.23 -10.63
C VAL A 320 -25.33 2.81 -12.05
N GLU A 321 -25.77 1.57 -12.26
CA GLU A 321 -26.16 1.06 -13.58
C GLU A 321 -27.31 1.86 -14.17
N ALA A 322 -28.32 2.20 -13.37
CA ALA A 322 -29.41 3.07 -13.81
C ALA A 322 -28.93 4.46 -14.25
N MET A 323 -27.94 5.06 -13.52
CA MET A 323 -27.32 6.33 -13.93
C MET A 323 -26.54 6.18 -15.24
N LEU A 324 -25.87 5.06 -15.44
CA LEU A 324 -25.10 4.78 -16.65
C LEU A 324 -25.98 4.45 -17.85
N ARG A 325 -27.20 3.94 -17.63
CA ARG A 325 -28.23 3.73 -18.68
C ARG A 325 -29.10 4.95 -18.95
N ASP A 326 -28.65 6.14 -18.49
CA ASP A 326 -29.34 7.43 -18.68
C ASP A 326 -30.76 7.50 -18.10
N ALA A 327 -30.99 6.77 -16.98
CA ALA A 327 -32.24 6.91 -16.26
C ALA A 327 -32.42 8.35 -15.75
N GLU A 328 -33.64 8.85 -15.76
CA GLU A 328 -33.95 10.24 -15.39
C GLU A 328 -33.87 10.45 -13.87
N PHE A 329 -32.67 10.73 -13.36
CA PHE A 329 -32.45 11.23 -11.99
C PHE A 329 -32.54 12.76 -11.99
N SER A 330 -33.34 13.35 -11.09
CA SER A 330 -33.31 14.80 -10.90
C SER A 330 -31.97 15.25 -10.32
N LEU A 331 -31.51 16.46 -10.65
CA LEU A 331 -30.28 17.02 -10.13
C LEU A 331 -30.29 17.06 -8.59
N GLY A 332 -31.44 17.43 -7.99
CA GLY A 332 -31.59 17.44 -6.53
C GLY A 332 -31.39 16.04 -5.89
N LEU A 333 -31.91 14.99 -6.54
CA LEU A 333 -31.74 13.61 -6.09
C LEU A 333 -30.27 13.17 -6.19
N LEU A 334 -29.57 13.48 -7.30
CA LEU A 334 -28.14 13.17 -7.46
C LEU A 334 -27.30 13.83 -6.36
N LEU A 335 -27.51 15.11 -6.08
CA LEU A 335 -26.79 15.81 -5.01
C LEU A 335 -27.13 15.24 -3.63
N ALA A 336 -28.38 14.88 -3.38
CA ALA A 336 -28.79 14.23 -2.14
C ALA A 336 -28.11 12.86 -2.00
N LEU A 337 -28.10 12.04 -3.06
CA LEU A 337 -27.45 10.74 -3.07
C LEU A 337 -25.94 10.86 -2.82
N LEU A 338 -25.27 11.85 -3.42
CA LEU A 338 -23.85 12.12 -3.23
C LEU A 338 -23.53 12.35 -1.73
N VAL A 339 -24.28 13.25 -1.08
CA VAL A 339 -24.04 13.59 0.33
C VAL A 339 -24.44 12.45 1.26
N VAL A 340 -25.61 11.86 1.04
CA VAL A 340 -26.16 10.82 1.92
C VAL A 340 -25.34 9.55 1.81
N LYS A 341 -24.94 9.11 0.61
CA LYS A 341 -24.08 7.92 0.42
C LYS A 341 -22.75 8.09 1.14
N LEU A 342 -22.13 9.27 1.04
CA LEU A 342 -20.89 9.60 1.73
C LEU A 342 -21.04 9.43 3.26
N LEU A 343 -22.10 9.98 3.85
CA LEU A 343 -22.36 9.90 5.30
C LEU A 343 -22.71 8.48 5.74
N VAL A 344 -23.58 7.79 4.99
CA VAL A 344 -24.01 6.43 5.35
C VAL A 344 -22.85 5.43 5.26
N THR A 345 -21.96 5.59 4.26
CA THR A 345 -20.74 4.77 4.17
C THR A 345 -19.80 5.04 5.35
N ALA A 346 -19.64 6.31 5.73
CA ALA A 346 -18.82 6.68 6.87
C ALA A 346 -19.37 6.08 8.18
N VAL A 347 -20.69 6.14 8.39
CA VAL A 347 -21.36 5.51 9.55
C VAL A 347 -21.24 3.99 9.50
N SER A 348 -21.40 3.36 8.33
CA SER A 348 -21.25 1.90 8.18
C SER A 348 -19.87 1.44 8.64
N LEU A 349 -18.81 2.04 8.10
CA LEU A 349 -17.43 1.67 8.44
C LEU A 349 -17.09 2.06 9.89
N GLY A 350 -17.44 3.28 10.30
CA GLY A 350 -17.16 3.81 11.64
C GLY A 350 -17.80 3.01 12.76
N SER A 351 -19.03 2.52 12.56
CA SER A 351 -19.73 1.68 13.54
C SER A 351 -19.21 0.25 13.62
N GLY A 352 -18.36 -0.16 12.66
CA GLY A 352 -17.69 -1.47 12.69
C GLY A 352 -18.35 -2.54 11.84
N PHE A 353 -19.18 -2.17 10.86
CA PHE A 353 -19.50 -3.06 9.75
C PHE A 353 -18.25 -3.37 8.94
N VAL A 354 -18.18 -4.57 8.39
CA VAL A 354 -17.04 -5.06 7.63
C VAL A 354 -17.34 -4.97 6.13
N GLY A 355 -16.47 -4.32 5.36
CA GLY A 355 -16.62 -4.18 3.91
C GLY A 355 -15.59 -3.23 3.31
N GLY A 356 -15.60 -3.11 1.97
CA GLY A 356 -14.68 -2.28 1.21
C GLY A 356 -15.22 -0.86 0.96
N ILE A 357 -14.31 0.03 0.59
CA ILE A 357 -14.60 1.44 0.27
C ILE A 357 -14.62 1.73 -1.23
N PHE A 358 -14.28 0.75 -2.09
CA PHE A 358 -14.17 0.93 -3.56
C PHE A 358 -15.53 1.22 -4.21
N ALA A 359 -16.51 0.34 -4.02
CA ALA A 359 -17.84 0.50 -4.61
C ALA A 359 -18.54 1.79 -4.15
N PRO A 360 -18.53 2.17 -2.85
CA PRO A 360 -19.02 3.48 -2.44
C PRO A 360 -18.30 4.66 -3.10
N ALA A 361 -16.98 4.60 -3.30
CA ALA A 361 -16.23 5.64 -4.03
C ALA A 361 -16.66 5.74 -5.49
N MET A 362 -16.87 4.60 -6.17
CA MET A 362 -17.42 4.57 -7.53
C MET A 362 -18.83 5.13 -7.58
N PHE A 363 -19.69 4.81 -6.61
CA PHE A 363 -21.04 5.39 -6.52
C PHE A 363 -21.00 6.92 -6.39
N LEU A 364 -20.13 7.45 -5.51
CA LEU A 364 -19.94 8.89 -5.35
C LEU A 364 -19.43 9.53 -6.65
N GLY A 365 -18.52 8.86 -7.34
CA GLY A 365 -18.01 9.31 -8.63
C GLY A 365 -19.07 9.31 -9.73
N ALA A 366 -19.90 8.27 -9.79
CA ALA A 366 -21.01 8.18 -10.73
C ALA A 366 -22.04 9.30 -10.51
N THR A 367 -22.46 9.51 -9.25
CA THR A 367 -23.42 10.57 -8.90
C THR A 367 -22.87 11.96 -9.17
N LEU A 368 -21.59 12.21 -8.84
CA LEU A 368 -20.92 13.47 -9.15
C LEU A 368 -20.86 13.71 -10.66
N GLY A 369 -20.41 12.71 -11.44
CA GLY A 369 -20.26 12.82 -12.88
C GLY A 369 -21.60 13.01 -13.57
N ALA A 370 -22.64 12.27 -13.17
CA ALA A 370 -24.00 12.44 -13.69
C ALA A 370 -24.56 13.84 -13.39
N ALA A 371 -24.36 14.35 -12.17
CA ALA A 371 -24.77 15.71 -11.81
C ALA A 371 -23.99 16.76 -12.62
N TYR A 372 -22.69 16.59 -12.75
CA TYR A 372 -21.82 17.46 -13.54
C TYR A 372 -22.25 17.49 -15.01
N GLY A 373 -22.46 16.32 -15.65
CA GLY A 373 -22.91 16.22 -17.02
C GLY A 373 -24.28 16.88 -17.27
N LYS A 374 -25.18 16.85 -16.27
CA LYS A 374 -26.46 17.56 -16.35
C LYS A 374 -26.34 19.09 -16.21
N ILE A 375 -25.38 19.58 -15.45
CA ILE A 375 -25.13 21.02 -15.22
C ILE A 375 -24.47 21.66 -16.46
N LEU A 376 -23.54 20.94 -17.11
CA LEU A 376 -22.72 21.48 -18.20
C LEU A 376 -23.52 22.16 -19.35
N PRO A 377 -24.60 21.57 -19.92
CA PRO A 377 -25.34 22.21 -20.99
C PRO A 377 -25.98 23.53 -20.57
N PHE A 378 -26.35 23.70 -19.31
CA PHE A 378 -26.87 24.95 -18.76
C PHE A 378 -25.76 25.98 -18.50
N ALA A 379 -24.61 25.54 -18.06
CA ALA A 379 -23.45 26.41 -17.79
C ALA A 379 -22.76 26.90 -19.08
N LEU A 380 -22.76 26.07 -20.13
CA LEU A 380 -22.08 26.31 -21.40
C LEU A 380 -23.04 26.09 -22.59
N PRO A 381 -24.08 26.94 -22.77
CA PRO A 381 -25.09 26.74 -23.82
C PRO A 381 -24.51 26.72 -25.24
N TRP A 382 -23.48 27.54 -25.49
CA TRP A 382 -22.79 27.61 -26.79
C TRP A 382 -22.00 26.35 -27.16
N PHE A 383 -21.71 25.50 -26.20
CA PHE A 383 -20.94 24.26 -26.38
C PHE A 383 -21.81 23.00 -26.25
N ALA A 384 -23.12 23.17 -26.02
CA ALA A 384 -24.05 22.09 -25.68
C ALA A 384 -24.10 20.96 -26.73
N SER A 385 -23.91 21.26 -28.02
CA SER A 385 -23.90 20.25 -29.10
C SER A 385 -22.68 19.32 -29.06
N SER A 386 -21.58 19.76 -28.43
CA SER A 386 -20.33 19.02 -28.32
C SER A 386 -20.16 18.32 -26.96
N ILE A 387 -21.10 18.52 -26.02
CA ILE A 387 -21.07 17.90 -24.69
C ILE A 387 -21.58 16.46 -24.79
N ALA A 388 -20.84 15.50 -24.23
CA ALA A 388 -21.28 14.11 -24.12
C ALA A 388 -22.49 13.96 -23.18
N ALA A 389 -23.20 12.84 -23.28
CA ALA A 389 -24.31 12.54 -22.38
C ALA A 389 -23.84 12.37 -20.92
N PRO A 390 -24.69 12.67 -19.91
CA PRO A 390 -24.35 12.58 -18.50
C PRO A 390 -23.72 11.24 -18.06
N PRO A 391 -24.10 10.07 -18.62
CA PRO A 391 -23.46 8.80 -18.34
C PRO A 391 -21.95 8.75 -18.63
N ALA A 392 -21.46 9.45 -19.66
CA ALA A 392 -20.03 9.50 -19.95
C ALA A 392 -19.23 10.18 -18.82
N TYR A 393 -19.78 11.29 -18.30
CA TYR A 393 -19.19 11.96 -17.13
C TYR A 393 -19.32 11.14 -15.85
N ALA A 394 -20.45 10.40 -15.69
CA ALA A 394 -20.62 9.48 -14.56
C ALA A 394 -19.52 8.42 -14.53
N MET A 395 -19.22 7.82 -15.66
CA MET A 395 -18.19 6.79 -15.80
C MET A 395 -16.78 7.31 -15.51
N VAL A 396 -16.43 8.48 -16.06
CA VAL A 396 -15.14 9.13 -15.76
C VAL A 396 -15.06 9.55 -14.29
N GLY A 397 -16.16 10.04 -13.73
CA GLY A 397 -16.26 10.40 -12.31
C GLY A 397 -16.01 9.22 -11.38
N MET A 398 -16.51 8.01 -11.72
CA MET A 398 -16.25 6.78 -10.96
C MET A 398 -14.74 6.54 -10.79
N ALA A 399 -13.99 6.58 -11.90
CA ALA A 399 -12.55 6.38 -11.86
C ALA A 399 -11.83 7.51 -11.10
N ALA A 400 -12.22 8.76 -11.33
CA ALA A 400 -11.54 9.91 -10.75
C ALA A 400 -11.69 9.98 -9.21
N VAL A 401 -12.89 9.68 -8.67
CA VAL A 401 -13.11 9.63 -7.21
C VAL A 401 -12.44 8.41 -6.60
N LEU A 402 -12.51 7.24 -7.27
CA LEU A 402 -11.85 6.03 -6.80
C LEU A 402 -10.32 6.23 -6.71
N ALA A 403 -9.70 6.73 -7.77
CA ALA A 403 -8.25 6.96 -7.84
C ALA A 403 -7.74 7.82 -6.70
N ALA A 404 -8.41 8.94 -6.46
CA ALA A 404 -8.03 9.87 -5.41
C ALA A 404 -8.34 9.36 -3.99
N SER A 405 -9.34 8.46 -3.84
CA SER A 405 -9.73 7.90 -2.53
C SER A 405 -8.81 6.76 -2.08
N VAL A 406 -8.32 5.97 -3.03
CA VAL A 406 -7.48 4.78 -2.76
C VAL A 406 -6.00 5.05 -3.05
N ASN A 407 -5.70 6.20 -3.66
CA ASN A 407 -4.36 6.55 -4.14
C ASN A 407 -3.79 5.53 -5.14
N ALA A 408 -4.65 5.08 -6.07
CA ALA A 408 -4.34 4.08 -7.08
C ALA A 408 -4.84 4.53 -8.47
N PRO A 409 -4.18 5.51 -9.11
CA PRO A 409 -4.61 6.07 -10.39
C PRO A 409 -4.57 5.06 -11.53
N LEU A 410 -3.51 4.28 -11.69
CA LEU A 410 -3.39 3.31 -12.78
C LEU A 410 -4.41 2.19 -12.64
N THR A 411 -4.57 1.67 -11.42
CA THR A 411 -5.60 0.67 -11.10
C THR A 411 -7.00 1.17 -11.46
N SER A 412 -7.33 2.42 -11.12
CA SER A 412 -8.66 2.98 -11.36
C SER A 412 -8.96 3.18 -12.84
N ILE A 413 -7.97 3.64 -13.63
CA ILE A 413 -8.11 3.77 -15.09
C ILE A 413 -8.35 2.41 -15.72
N LEU A 414 -7.52 1.41 -15.38
CA LEU A 414 -7.60 0.08 -15.95
C LEU A 414 -8.85 -0.68 -15.51
N LEU A 415 -9.28 -0.48 -14.26
CA LEU A 415 -10.52 -1.07 -13.76
C LEU A 415 -11.72 -0.60 -14.58
N LEU A 416 -11.87 0.71 -14.76
CA LEU A 416 -12.99 1.24 -15.54
C LEU A 416 -12.84 0.87 -17.03
N PHE A 417 -11.63 0.83 -17.56
CA PHE A 417 -11.39 0.37 -18.93
C PHE A 417 -11.81 -1.10 -19.13
N GLU A 418 -11.45 -2.01 -18.23
CA GLU A 418 -11.86 -3.43 -18.32
C GLU A 418 -13.38 -3.61 -18.14
N MET A 419 -13.98 -2.79 -17.28
CA MET A 419 -15.43 -2.81 -17.04
C MET A 419 -16.22 -2.26 -18.23
N THR A 420 -15.73 -1.22 -18.92
CA THR A 420 -16.39 -0.57 -20.04
C THR A 420 -16.11 -1.25 -21.38
N ARG A 421 -14.93 -1.87 -21.51
CA ARG A 421 -14.40 -2.44 -22.77
C ARG A 421 -14.38 -1.44 -23.95
N ASP A 422 -14.40 -0.14 -23.65
CA ASP A 422 -14.35 0.92 -24.66
C ASP A 422 -13.07 1.73 -24.54
N TYR A 423 -12.24 1.69 -25.59
CA TYR A 423 -10.97 2.41 -25.63
C TYR A 423 -11.14 3.93 -25.72
N ARG A 424 -12.25 4.42 -26.29
CA ARG A 424 -12.49 5.85 -26.52
C ARG A 424 -12.54 6.68 -25.24
N ILE A 425 -12.91 6.04 -24.12
CA ILE A 425 -13.00 6.73 -22.82
C ILE A 425 -11.64 6.85 -22.09
N VAL A 426 -10.59 6.18 -22.57
CA VAL A 426 -9.30 6.13 -21.87
C VAL A 426 -8.67 7.50 -21.71
N LEU A 427 -8.69 8.36 -22.75
CA LEU A 427 -8.14 9.72 -22.66
C LEU A 427 -8.87 10.60 -21.64
N PRO A 428 -10.21 10.69 -21.63
CA PRO A 428 -10.96 11.33 -20.57
C PRO A 428 -10.66 10.79 -19.17
N LEU A 429 -10.56 9.45 -19.03
CA LEU A 429 -10.19 8.81 -17.76
C LEU A 429 -8.82 9.27 -17.29
N MET A 430 -7.80 9.20 -18.16
CA MET A 430 -6.43 9.61 -17.80
C MET A 430 -6.37 11.08 -17.38
N ALA A 431 -7.08 11.97 -18.07
CA ALA A 431 -7.10 13.40 -17.75
C ALA A 431 -7.76 13.67 -16.37
N ALA A 432 -8.95 13.13 -16.15
CA ALA A 432 -9.69 13.35 -14.91
C ALA A 432 -9.03 12.67 -13.71
N VAL A 433 -8.58 11.43 -13.87
CA VAL A 433 -7.90 10.63 -12.83
C VAL A 433 -6.58 11.25 -12.46
N GLY A 434 -5.75 11.62 -13.46
CA GLY A 434 -4.44 12.22 -13.22
C GLY A 434 -4.54 13.52 -12.42
N LEU A 435 -5.46 14.41 -12.80
CA LEU A 435 -5.68 15.66 -12.06
C LEU A 435 -6.27 15.40 -10.67
N SER A 436 -7.26 14.48 -10.57
CA SER A 436 -7.91 14.17 -9.30
C SER A 436 -6.94 13.59 -8.28
N ALA A 437 -6.12 12.61 -8.67
CA ALA A 437 -5.14 11.97 -7.81
C ALA A 437 -4.06 12.98 -7.37
N TRP A 438 -3.47 13.73 -8.33
CA TRP A 438 -2.45 14.74 -8.04
C TRP A 438 -2.95 15.83 -7.08
N LEU A 439 -4.17 16.33 -7.30
CA LEU A 439 -4.73 17.39 -6.47
C LEU A 439 -5.10 16.87 -5.07
N ALA A 440 -5.66 15.66 -4.98
CA ALA A 440 -5.97 15.02 -3.70
C ALA A 440 -4.69 14.76 -2.88
N GLU A 441 -3.63 14.29 -3.50
CA GLU A 441 -2.34 14.13 -2.88
C GLU A 441 -1.82 15.46 -2.35
N ARG A 442 -1.82 16.52 -3.17
CA ARG A 442 -1.31 17.84 -2.78
C ARG A 442 -2.14 18.51 -1.68
N LEU A 443 -3.48 18.37 -1.69
CA LEU A 443 -4.35 18.94 -0.68
C LEU A 443 -4.37 18.15 0.63
N ASN A 444 -4.03 16.86 0.57
CA ASN A 444 -3.81 16.03 1.75
C ASN A 444 -2.40 16.17 2.35
N HIS A 445 -1.50 16.92 1.69
CA HIS A 445 -0.16 17.22 2.19
C HIS A 445 -0.20 18.13 3.45
N ARG A 446 -0.65 17.55 4.55
CA ARG A 446 -0.15 17.89 5.88
C ARG A 446 0.90 16.86 6.26
N PRO A 447 1.96 17.26 7.05
CA PRO A 447 3.15 16.43 7.25
C PRO A 447 2.97 15.09 8.00
N GLU A 448 1.79 14.49 8.05
CA GLU A 448 1.51 13.22 8.74
C GLU A 448 1.07 12.09 7.80
N ARG A 449 1.66 11.93 6.64
CA ARG A 449 1.03 11.22 5.75
C ARG A 449 1.30 10.51 4.57
N GLY A 450 1.57 9.69 4.12
CA GLY A 450 1.56 8.69 3.09
C GLY A 450 0.70 7.45 3.39
N ALA A 451 -0.22 7.57 4.37
CA ALA A 451 -1.02 6.43 4.77
C ALA A 451 -2.44 6.55 4.24
N THR A 452 -2.90 5.59 3.43
CA THR A 452 -4.30 5.27 3.22
C THR A 452 -5.00 5.06 4.58
N LEU A 453 -6.31 5.31 4.66
CA LEU A 453 -7.09 5.19 5.91
C LEU A 453 -6.83 3.88 6.70
N GLU A 454 -6.50 2.80 6.00
CA GLU A 454 -6.08 1.52 6.59
C GLU A 454 -4.62 1.53 7.09
N GLN A 455 -3.74 2.37 6.54
CA GLN A 455 -2.34 2.49 6.97
C GLN A 455 -2.18 3.32 8.25
N ILE A 456 -3.18 4.14 8.60
CA ILE A 456 -3.17 4.95 9.84
C ILE A 456 -3.35 4.08 11.10
N GLU A 457 -3.93 2.89 10.96
CA GLU A 457 -4.11 1.97 12.11
C GLU A 457 -2.94 0.98 12.31
N SER A 458 -1.98 0.88 11.40
CA SER A 458 -1.20 -0.36 11.32
C SER A 458 0.31 -0.29 11.23
N ASP A 459 0.97 0.84 11.42
CA ASP A 459 2.44 0.79 11.43
C ASP A 459 3.09 1.52 12.61
N PRO A 460 3.06 0.89 13.82
CA PRO A 460 3.86 1.40 14.94
C PRO A 460 5.37 1.34 14.63
N GLU A 461 5.83 0.48 13.70
CA GLU A 461 7.23 0.42 13.29
C GLU A 461 7.62 1.55 12.31
N LYS A 462 6.81 1.83 11.30
CA LYS A 462 7.06 2.98 10.42
C LYS A 462 7.01 4.31 11.15
N ASN A 463 6.08 4.46 12.10
CA ASN A 463 6.06 5.61 12.97
C ASN A 463 7.32 5.66 13.84
N ARG A 464 7.78 4.53 14.39
CA ARG A 464 9.03 4.44 15.16
C ARG A 464 10.25 4.76 14.29
N VAL A 465 10.34 4.23 13.06
CA VAL A 465 11.42 4.55 12.11
C VAL A 465 11.41 6.04 11.78
N GLN A 466 10.25 6.61 11.45
CA GLN A 466 10.12 8.04 11.15
C GLN A 466 10.41 8.92 12.37
N ASP A 467 10.00 8.51 13.56
CA ASP A 467 10.28 9.24 14.79
C ASP A 467 11.77 9.19 15.13
N VAL A 468 12.43 8.04 14.94
CA VAL A 468 13.87 7.90 15.07
C VAL A 468 14.60 8.79 14.07
N LEU A 469 14.22 8.77 12.79
CA LEU A 469 14.84 9.61 11.74
C LEU A 469 14.66 11.11 11.98
N LYS A 470 13.55 11.53 12.62
CA LYS A 470 13.30 12.95 12.97
C LYS A 470 14.08 13.42 14.20
N THR A 471 14.51 12.49 15.04
CA THR A 471 15.23 12.79 16.29
C THR A 471 16.71 12.45 16.22
N MET A 472 17.14 11.60 15.29
CA MET A 472 18.51 11.19 15.08
C MET A 472 19.31 12.30 14.39
N LEU A 473 20.47 12.61 14.91
CA LEU A 473 21.39 13.57 14.31
C LEU A 473 22.29 12.90 13.27
N VAL A 474 22.75 13.67 12.29
CA VAL A 474 23.66 13.19 11.24
C VAL A 474 24.94 12.58 11.84
N VAL A 475 25.46 13.15 12.92
CA VAL A 475 26.66 12.65 13.62
C VAL A 475 26.49 11.21 14.16
N GLU A 476 25.26 10.80 14.44
CA GLU A 476 24.96 9.44 14.96
C GLU A 476 24.90 8.38 13.84
N ALA A 477 24.69 8.82 12.60
CA ALA A 477 24.54 7.93 11.44
C ALA A 477 25.70 8.02 10.45
N MET A 478 26.54 9.07 10.48
CA MET A 478 27.64 9.25 9.54
C MET A 478 28.77 8.26 9.78
N GLN A 479 29.44 7.84 8.71
CA GLN A 479 30.71 7.12 8.77
C GLN A 479 31.88 8.09 8.87
N GLN A 480 32.83 7.79 9.77
CA GLN A 480 34.08 8.55 9.91
C GLN A 480 35.22 7.95 9.08
N ASP A 481 35.11 6.69 8.68
CA ASP A 481 36.03 6.01 7.76
C ASP A 481 35.59 6.25 6.31
N PHE A 482 36.20 7.21 5.64
CA PHE A 482 35.91 7.56 4.26
C PHE A 482 37.21 7.79 3.47
N VAL A 483 37.13 7.54 2.16
CA VAL A 483 38.30 7.63 1.28
C VAL A 483 38.34 9.02 0.65
N MET A 484 39.52 9.65 0.74
CA MET A 484 39.86 10.91 0.08
C MET A 484 40.87 10.63 -1.04
N LEU A 485 40.58 11.15 -2.23
CA LEU A 485 41.47 11.05 -3.39
C LEU A 485 41.96 12.46 -3.78
N PRO A 486 43.27 12.63 -4.04
CA PRO A 486 43.77 13.93 -4.48
C PRO A 486 43.28 14.24 -5.90
N GLN A 487 42.87 15.48 -6.15
CA GLN A 487 42.31 15.94 -7.42
C GLN A 487 43.22 15.66 -8.63
N SER A 488 44.52 15.56 -8.43
CA SER A 488 45.52 15.27 -9.48
C SER A 488 45.63 13.77 -9.84
N LEU A 489 44.89 12.89 -9.13
CA LEU A 489 44.98 11.46 -9.40
C LEU A 489 44.38 11.12 -10.78
N PRO A 490 45.09 10.29 -11.58
CA PRO A 490 44.56 9.81 -12.87
C PRO A 490 43.28 9.00 -12.70
N LEU A 491 42.33 9.16 -13.63
CA LEU A 491 41.00 8.50 -13.61
C LEU A 491 41.10 6.98 -13.42
N LEU A 492 42.01 6.32 -14.19
CA LEU A 492 42.15 4.86 -14.12
C LEU A 492 42.63 4.39 -12.75
N GLN A 493 43.54 5.13 -12.12
CA GLN A 493 44.01 4.78 -10.76
C GLN A 493 42.90 4.99 -9.73
N ALA A 494 42.11 6.05 -9.86
CA ALA A 494 40.94 6.27 -8.99
C ALA A 494 39.92 5.15 -9.14
N GLY A 495 39.62 4.73 -10.38
CA GLY A 495 38.69 3.63 -10.64
C GLY A 495 39.16 2.30 -10.07
N LEU A 496 40.43 1.97 -10.21
CA LEU A 496 41.04 0.77 -9.60
C LEU A 496 40.97 0.84 -8.06
N SER A 497 41.33 1.98 -7.46
CA SER A 497 41.28 2.15 -6.01
C SER A 497 39.85 1.97 -5.46
N LEU A 498 38.83 2.54 -6.10
CA LEU A 498 37.44 2.36 -5.68
C LEU A 498 36.97 0.91 -5.84
N THR A 499 37.39 0.23 -6.91
CA THR A 499 36.98 -1.16 -7.19
C THR A 499 37.65 -2.13 -6.21
N GLU A 500 38.93 -1.96 -5.92
CA GLU A 500 39.69 -2.82 -4.98
C GLU A 500 39.19 -2.67 -3.54
N GLN A 501 38.75 -1.46 -3.17
CA GLN A 501 38.23 -1.18 -1.84
C GLN A 501 36.70 -1.39 -1.72
N HIS A 502 36.05 -1.86 -2.79
CA HIS A 502 34.59 -2.06 -2.85
C HIS A 502 33.76 -0.82 -2.48
N LEU A 503 34.20 0.37 -2.90
CA LEU A 503 33.57 1.64 -2.60
C LEU A 503 32.74 2.16 -3.78
N HIS A 504 31.59 2.75 -3.49
CA HIS A 504 30.73 3.36 -4.50
C HIS A 504 31.21 4.74 -4.97
N GLY A 505 32.05 5.41 -4.17
CA GLY A 505 32.62 6.72 -4.47
C GLY A 505 33.64 7.17 -3.44
N ALA A 506 34.29 8.30 -3.72
CA ALA A 506 35.25 8.94 -2.83
C ALA A 506 35.12 10.47 -2.86
N LEU A 507 35.62 11.12 -1.83
CA LEU A 507 35.73 12.57 -1.77
C LEU A 507 37.01 13.01 -2.49
N VAL A 508 36.90 14.01 -3.36
CA VAL A 508 38.03 14.60 -4.08
C VAL A 508 38.51 15.82 -3.34
N VAL A 509 39.80 15.85 -3.00
CA VAL A 509 40.41 16.93 -2.21
C VAL A 509 41.59 17.57 -2.96
N ASP A 510 41.85 18.84 -2.63
CA ASP A 510 43.04 19.56 -3.13
C ASP A 510 44.31 19.27 -2.29
N SER A 511 45.39 20.01 -2.56
CA SER A 511 46.66 19.92 -1.84
C SER A 511 46.54 20.28 -0.36
N ASP A 512 45.56 21.13 0.01
CA ASP A 512 45.31 21.61 1.35
C ASP A 512 44.23 20.78 2.06
N ARG A 513 43.85 19.60 1.50
CA ARG A 513 42.80 18.68 1.96
C ARG A 513 41.41 19.30 2.01
N GLN A 514 41.16 20.35 1.22
CA GLN A 514 39.84 20.94 1.10
C GLN A 514 39.00 20.15 0.10
N LEU A 515 37.69 20.02 0.36
CA LEU A 515 36.76 19.32 -0.50
C LEU A 515 36.56 20.05 -1.82
N VAL A 516 36.95 19.42 -2.94
CA VAL A 516 36.81 19.93 -4.32
C VAL A 516 35.60 19.32 -5.00
N GLY A 517 35.31 18.04 -4.76
CA GLY A 517 34.24 17.33 -5.45
C GLY A 517 33.96 15.95 -4.84
N VAL A 518 32.97 15.30 -5.43
CA VAL A 518 32.64 13.90 -5.15
C VAL A 518 32.79 13.11 -6.46
N LEU A 519 33.49 11.99 -6.40
CA LEU A 519 33.69 11.08 -7.53
C LEU A 519 32.94 9.77 -7.23
N THR A 520 32.10 9.32 -8.17
CA THR A 520 31.39 8.04 -8.09
C THR A 520 31.81 7.08 -9.17
N LEU A 521 31.59 5.76 -8.99
CA LEU A 521 31.77 4.76 -10.03
C LEU A 521 30.92 5.07 -11.27
N GLN A 522 29.76 5.72 -11.09
CA GLN A 522 28.90 6.12 -12.18
C GLN A 522 29.50 7.22 -13.05
N ASP A 523 30.25 8.18 -12.46
CA ASP A 523 30.95 9.24 -13.19
C ASP A 523 32.09 8.66 -14.02
N ILE A 524 32.82 7.69 -13.44
CA ILE A 524 33.88 6.95 -14.13
C ILE A 524 33.31 6.19 -15.32
N ASN A 525 32.26 5.38 -15.09
CA ASN A 525 31.61 4.59 -16.16
C ASN A 525 31.02 5.48 -17.25
N ARG A 526 30.42 6.61 -16.90
CA ARG A 526 29.88 7.59 -17.86
C ARG A 526 31.00 8.20 -18.70
N THR A 527 32.14 8.45 -18.12
CA THR A 527 33.29 9.00 -18.83
C THR A 527 33.88 7.96 -19.79
N ILE A 528 34.07 6.72 -19.34
CA ILE A 528 34.53 5.61 -20.21
C ILE A 528 33.58 5.40 -21.38
N ALA A 529 32.26 5.36 -21.14
CA ALA A 529 31.26 5.18 -22.19
C ALA A 529 31.27 6.33 -23.24
N ARG A 530 31.51 7.57 -22.79
CA ARG A 530 31.69 8.71 -23.72
C ARG A 530 32.91 8.56 -24.60
N PHE A 531 34.00 8.05 -24.08
CA PHE A 531 35.20 7.76 -24.86
C PHE A 531 34.97 6.64 -25.89
N GLU A 532 34.29 5.56 -25.49
CA GLU A 532 33.94 4.46 -26.41
C GLU A 532 33.03 4.92 -27.57
N GLN A 533 32.06 5.79 -27.31
CA GLN A 533 31.18 6.34 -28.34
C GLN A 533 31.87 7.31 -29.31
N THR A 534 32.91 7.99 -28.87
CA THR A 534 33.61 8.99 -29.69
C THR A 534 34.66 8.34 -30.63
N GLN A 535 35.07 7.09 -30.37
CA GLN A 535 36.06 6.37 -31.12
C GLN A 535 35.53 5.14 -31.87
N ILE A 536 34.71 5.33 -32.91
CA ILE A 536 34.37 4.29 -33.88
C ILE A 536 35.52 4.18 -34.93
N LYS A 537 36.71 4.12 -34.57
CA LYS A 537 37.90 3.67 -35.38
C LYS A 537 39.15 4.25 -34.74
N VAL A 538 39.90 3.44 -34.12
CA VAL A 538 41.34 3.29 -34.25
C VAL A 538 41.89 2.64 -32.97
N CYS A 539 42.46 1.51 -33.16
CA CYS A 539 43.35 0.77 -32.25
C CYS A 539 44.48 1.70 -31.80
N LEU A 540 44.72 1.69 -30.50
CA LEU A 540 45.89 2.15 -29.75
C LEU A 540 45.47 3.08 -28.60
N LEU A 541 45.86 2.69 -27.41
CA LEU A 541 45.80 3.41 -26.15
C LEU A 541 45.89 4.93 -26.32
N ASP A 542 44.77 5.62 -26.29
CA ASP A 542 44.76 7.08 -26.38
C ASP A 542 45.29 7.64 -25.07
N HIS A 543 46.37 8.39 -25.14
CA HIS A 543 47.06 9.02 -24.02
C HIS A 543 46.13 9.87 -23.18
N SER A 544 44.95 10.30 -23.72
CA SER A 544 44.00 11.16 -23.08
C SER A 544 43.30 10.53 -21.86
N LEU A 545 42.91 9.27 -21.94
CA LEU A 545 42.27 8.56 -20.81
C LEU A 545 43.23 8.28 -19.65
N MET A 546 44.54 8.09 -19.99
CA MET A 546 45.57 7.85 -18.97
C MET A 546 46.03 9.13 -18.27
N THR A 547 45.87 10.26 -18.89
CA THR A 547 46.30 11.58 -18.37
C THR A 547 45.17 12.38 -17.73
N GLN A 548 43.92 12.01 -17.99
CA GLN A 548 42.77 12.72 -17.45
C GLN A 548 42.72 12.58 -15.91
N THR A 549 42.61 13.72 -15.26
CA THR A 549 42.56 13.78 -13.79
C THR A 549 41.11 13.70 -13.29
N ILE A 550 40.95 13.24 -12.06
CA ILE A 550 39.61 13.16 -11.44
C ILE A 550 39.00 14.54 -11.20
N ALA A 551 39.79 15.60 -11.13
CA ALA A 551 39.31 16.98 -11.04
C ALA A 551 38.41 17.40 -12.21
N GLU A 552 38.63 16.84 -13.40
CA GLU A 552 37.86 17.17 -14.61
C GLU A 552 36.50 16.47 -14.68
N ILE A 553 36.27 15.47 -13.83
CA ILE A 553 35.14 14.55 -13.93
C ILE A 553 34.29 14.56 -12.68
N CYS A 554 34.88 14.86 -11.51
CA CYS A 554 34.15 14.91 -10.25
C CYS A 554 33.02 15.93 -10.27
N THR A 555 31.97 15.66 -9.54
CA THR A 555 30.87 16.59 -9.35
C THR A 555 31.31 17.67 -8.37
N THR A 556 31.42 18.92 -8.84
CA THR A 556 31.85 20.08 -8.04
C THR A 556 30.70 20.84 -7.38
N GLU A 557 29.46 20.66 -7.84
CA GLU A 557 28.26 21.14 -7.14
C GLU A 557 27.95 20.20 -5.97
N ILE A 558 28.61 20.41 -4.85
CA ILE A 558 28.53 19.51 -3.70
C ILE A 558 27.39 19.93 -2.80
N LEU A 559 26.46 19.00 -2.56
CA LEU A 559 25.56 19.08 -1.41
C LEU A 559 26.27 18.47 -0.21
N TYR A 560 26.09 19.06 0.96
CA TYR A 560 26.68 18.60 2.21
C TYR A 560 25.64 18.63 3.34
N ALA A 561 25.94 17.93 4.42
CA ALA A 561 25.21 17.98 5.68
C ALA A 561 26.10 18.49 6.81
N HIS A 562 25.49 18.86 7.91
CA HIS A 562 26.18 19.22 9.15
C HIS A 562 25.91 18.16 10.23
N PRO A 563 26.84 17.95 11.18
CA PRO A 563 26.69 16.92 12.22
C PRO A 563 25.47 17.12 13.13
N ASP A 564 25.06 18.38 13.32
CA ASP A 564 23.96 18.84 14.17
C ASP A 564 22.59 18.89 13.46
N GLU A 565 22.53 18.53 12.18
CA GLU A 565 21.26 18.41 11.43
C GLU A 565 20.57 17.09 11.71
N PHE A 566 19.26 17.05 11.49
CA PHE A 566 18.51 15.81 11.57
C PHE A 566 18.68 14.96 10.30
N VAL A 567 18.76 13.64 10.49
CA VAL A 567 18.97 12.67 9.41
C VAL A 567 17.88 12.75 8.34
N ASN A 568 16.61 13.04 8.69
CA ASN A 568 15.53 13.20 7.72
C ASN A 568 15.79 14.33 6.72
N GLU A 569 16.35 15.46 7.15
CA GLU A 569 16.67 16.59 6.27
C GLU A 569 17.82 16.26 5.31
N ALA A 570 18.81 15.52 5.80
CA ALA A 570 19.91 15.03 4.97
C ALA A 570 19.44 13.99 3.93
N LEU A 571 18.54 13.07 4.32
CA LEU A 571 17.92 12.09 3.41
C LEU A 571 17.07 12.74 2.33
N ASP A 572 16.33 13.80 2.64
CA ASP A 572 15.54 14.53 1.65
C ASP A 572 16.45 15.14 0.58
N ARG A 573 17.64 15.64 0.94
CA ARG A 573 18.64 16.14 0.00
C ARG A 573 19.24 15.03 -0.87
N ILE A 574 19.56 13.87 -0.27
CA ILE A 574 20.06 12.69 -0.98
C ILE A 574 19.01 12.24 -2.02
N SER A 575 17.75 12.11 -1.59
CA SER A 575 16.66 11.62 -2.43
C SER A 575 16.26 12.58 -3.54
N ALA A 576 16.21 13.89 -3.26
CA ALA A 576 15.80 14.91 -4.22
C ALA A 576 16.74 15.02 -5.44
N ARG A 577 18.02 14.68 -5.28
CA ARG A 577 19.01 14.72 -6.36
C ARG A 577 19.54 13.36 -6.80
N GLY A 578 19.06 12.26 -6.20
CA GLY A 578 19.48 10.91 -6.54
C GLY A 578 20.97 10.65 -6.28
N ILE A 579 21.55 11.28 -5.26
CA ILE A 579 22.95 11.09 -4.85
C ILE A 579 23.06 9.91 -3.88
N HIS A 580 24.19 9.19 -3.92
CA HIS A 580 24.41 8.02 -3.06
C HIS A 580 25.12 8.34 -1.74
N GLN A 581 25.87 9.45 -1.71
CA GLN A 581 26.65 9.84 -0.54
C GLN A 581 26.66 11.36 -0.37
N LEU A 582 26.60 11.82 0.87
CA LEU A 582 26.55 13.21 1.27
C LEU A 582 27.73 13.51 2.21
N PRO A 583 28.69 14.37 1.82
CA PRO A 583 29.76 14.80 2.73
C PRO A 583 29.19 15.52 3.95
N VAL A 584 29.75 15.24 5.12
CA VAL A 584 29.42 15.93 6.36
C VAL A 584 30.58 16.86 6.73
N ILE A 585 30.29 18.15 6.80
CA ILE A 585 31.29 19.20 7.07
C ILE A 585 30.97 19.94 8.35
N ASP A 586 32.01 20.50 8.97
CA ASP A 586 31.83 21.34 10.15
C ASP A 586 31.24 22.72 9.80
N ARG A 587 30.38 23.26 10.67
CA ARG A 587 29.78 24.60 10.46
C ARG A 587 30.76 25.74 10.68
N GLU A 588 31.65 25.59 11.65
CA GLU A 588 32.61 26.65 12.01
C GLU A 588 33.78 26.66 11.03
N THR A 589 34.16 25.47 10.53
CA THR A 589 35.24 25.30 9.56
C THR A 589 34.72 24.56 8.32
N PRO A 590 34.07 25.26 7.34
CA PRO A 590 33.39 24.63 6.19
C PRO A 590 34.27 23.77 5.28
N HIS A 591 35.58 23.81 5.47
CA HIS A 591 36.55 23.02 4.70
C HIS A 591 36.94 21.71 5.40
N GLN A 592 36.56 21.53 6.67
CA GLN A 592 36.85 20.32 7.42
C GLN A 592 35.77 19.28 7.21
N ILE A 593 36.16 18.16 6.59
CA ILE A 593 35.29 17.02 6.37
C ILE A 593 35.30 16.17 7.66
N LEU A 594 34.12 15.93 8.24
CA LEU A 594 33.96 15.15 9.47
C LEU A 594 33.55 13.71 9.19
N GLY A 595 32.89 13.45 8.06
CA GLY A 595 32.40 12.14 7.69
C GLY A 595 31.65 12.15 6.36
N VAL A 596 31.06 11.00 6.04
CA VAL A 596 30.18 10.80 4.89
C VAL A 596 28.91 10.11 5.38
N LEU A 597 27.77 10.53 4.86
CA LEU A 597 26.47 9.93 5.12
C LEU A 597 25.96 9.26 3.86
N THR A 598 25.63 7.97 3.93
CA THR A 598 24.97 7.21 2.87
C THR A 598 23.57 6.76 3.30
N GLN A 599 22.72 6.35 2.34
CA GLN A 599 21.42 5.76 2.69
C GLN A 599 21.57 4.47 3.49
N GLU A 600 22.61 3.68 3.23
CA GLU A 600 22.91 2.42 3.92
C GLU A 600 23.29 2.67 5.38
N ASP A 601 24.09 3.70 5.65
CA ASP A 601 24.48 4.08 7.01
C ASP A 601 23.28 4.54 7.84
N VAL A 602 22.40 5.32 7.23
CA VAL A 602 21.16 5.78 7.87
C VAL A 602 20.25 4.59 8.21
N MET A 603 20.12 3.64 7.28
CA MET A 603 19.31 2.44 7.53
C MET A 603 19.88 1.63 8.68
N LEU A 604 21.20 1.39 8.69
CA LEU A 604 21.88 0.66 9.77
C LEU A 604 21.75 1.36 11.12
N ALA A 605 21.98 2.69 11.16
CA ALA A 605 21.85 3.47 12.38
C ALA A 605 20.41 3.43 12.93
N CYS A 606 19.43 3.49 12.06
CA CYS A 606 18.01 3.39 12.41
C CYS A 606 17.67 2.01 12.99
N GLU A 607 18.12 0.92 12.35
CA GLU A 607 17.93 -0.45 12.86
C GLU A 607 18.59 -0.64 14.23
N LEU A 608 19.79 -0.13 14.42
CA LEU A 608 20.49 -0.18 15.71
C LEU A 608 19.75 0.59 16.80
N ALA A 609 19.22 1.77 16.51
CA ALA A 609 18.43 2.57 17.45
C ALA A 609 17.13 1.87 17.83
N LEU A 610 16.41 1.29 16.87
CA LEU A 610 15.18 0.52 17.10
C LEU A 610 15.46 -0.74 17.93
N THR A 611 16.52 -1.47 17.61
CA THR A 611 16.95 -2.67 18.36
C THR A 611 17.29 -2.31 19.79
N ARG A 612 18.05 -1.24 20.02
CA ARG A 612 18.41 -0.74 21.35
C ARG A 612 17.17 -0.39 22.17
N THR A 613 16.21 0.31 21.54
CA THR A 613 14.93 0.67 22.18
C THR A 613 14.12 -0.57 22.55
N SER A 614 14.13 -1.61 21.71
CA SER A 614 13.44 -2.87 21.95
C SER A 614 14.09 -3.71 23.05
N LEU A 615 15.41 -3.65 23.22
CA LEU A 615 16.17 -4.37 24.24
C LEU A 615 16.14 -3.69 25.62
N THR A 616 15.96 -2.38 25.67
CA THR A 616 15.99 -1.59 26.93
C THR A 616 15.05 -2.14 28.02
N PRO A 617 13.78 -2.54 27.76
CA PRO A 617 12.90 -3.10 28.79
C PRO A 617 13.42 -4.41 29.38
N TYR A 618 14.08 -5.24 28.56
CA TYR A 618 14.63 -6.53 29.00
C TYR A 618 15.90 -6.32 29.83
N LEU A 619 16.76 -5.37 29.45
CA LEU A 619 17.97 -5.01 30.20
C LEU A 619 17.59 -4.46 31.60
N THR A 620 16.56 -3.63 31.66
CA THR A 620 16.06 -3.10 32.96
C THR A 620 15.50 -4.22 33.86
N GLN A 621 14.82 -5.23 33.27
CA GLN A 621 14.36 -6.40 34.02
C GLN A 621 15.50 -7.29 34.50
N VAL A 622 16.55 -7.45 33.70
CA VAL A 622 17.76 -8.22 34.08
C VAL A 622 18.51 -7.50 35.19
N GLU A 623 18.67 -6.17 35.11
CA GLU A 623 19.27 -5.36 36.18
C GLU A 623 18.49 -5.44 37.50
N GLN A 624 17.15 -5.38 37.43
CA GLN A 624 16.31 -5.55 38.61
C GLN A 624 16.34 -6.98 39.18
N ALA A 625 16.44 -7.99 38.30
CA ALA A 625 16.58 -9.38 38.73
C ALA A 625 17.93 -9.65 39.39
N THR A 626 19.01 -9.07 38.86
CA THR A 626 20.39 -9.19 39.45
C THR A 626 20.48 -8.46 40.79
N LEU A 627 19.81 -7.36 40.99
CA LEU A 627 19.77 -6.64 42.28
C LEU A 627 19.02 -7.42 43.37
N ASN A 628 18.17 -8.37 43.01
CA ASN A 628 17.39 -9.19 43.93
C ASN A 628 17.96 -10.60 44.17
N LEU A 629 19.12 -10.94 43.58
CA LEU A 629 19.78 -12.21 43.78
C LEU A 629 20.64 -12.18 45.06
N PRO A 630 20.68 -13.25 45.87
CA PRO A 630 21.60 -13.34 46.99
C PRO A 630 23.05 -13.37 46.49
N ASN A 631 23.96 -12.76 47.28
CA ASN A 631 25.39 -12.55 46.92
C ASN A 631 26.18 -13.81 46.50
N SER A 632 25.65 -15.02 46.76
CA SER A 632 26.29 -16.29 46.36
C SER A 632 26.18 -16.59 44.85
N ASP A 633 25.23 -16.00 44.14
CA ASP A 633 24.96 -16.33 42.73
C ASP A 633 25.48 -15.25 41.76
N LEU A 634 25.89 -14.10 42.31
CA LEU A 634 26.46 -12.98 41.53
C LEU A 634 27.85 -13.29 40.95
N ASP A 635 28.65 -14.08 41.65
CA ASP A 635 30.01 -14.46 41.20
C ASP A 635 30.01 -15.43 40.01
N SER A 636 28.97 -16.26 39.87
CA SER A 636 28.84 -17.19 38.74
C SER A 636 28.36 -16.50 37.47
N LEU A 637 27.52 -15.46 37.60
CA LEU A 637 27.03 -14.65 36.49
C LEU A 637 28.08 -13.62 36.00
N ALA A 638 28.86 -13.04 36.91
CA ALA A 638 29.91 -12.10 36.54
C ALA A 638 31.05 -12.76 35.74
N THR A 639 31.25 -14.05 35.90
CA THR A 639 32.26 -14.82 35.13
C THR A 639 31.76 -15.08 33.70
N SER A 640 30.47 -15.35 33.51
CA SER A 640 29.91 -15.60 32.18
C SER A 640 29.73 -14.32 31.32
N VAL A 641 29.55 -13.15 31.94
CA VAL A 641 29.39 -11.87 31.22
C VAL A 641 30.76 -11.28 30.82
N ARG A 642 31.84 -11.56 31.57
CA ARG A 642 33.20 -11.12 31.21
C ARG A 642 33.79 -11.84 29.99
N GLU A 643 33.28 -13.02 29.63
CA GLU A 643 33.73 -13.76 28.44
C GLU A 643 33.13 -13.23 27.13
N VAL A 644 32.17 -12.27 27.16
CA VAL A 644 31.46 -11.75 25.98
C VAL A 644 31.87 -10.32 25.61
N GLN A 645 32.79 -9.67 26.36
CA GLN A 645 33.35 -8.38 25.93
C GLN A 645 34.52 -8.60 24.97
N PRO A 646 34.42 -8.23 23.67
CA PRO A 646 35.60 -8.18 22.82
C PRO A 646 36.47 -7.00 23.23
N SER A 647 37.73 -7.29 23.34
CA SER A 647 38.85 -6.36 23.53
C SER A 647 39.00 -5.42 22.33
#